data_091ae9b44814b5aaded66e0a2e2808f2
#
_entry.id   091ae9b44814b5aaded66e0a2e2808f2
#
_cell.length_a   1.000
_cell.length_b   1.000
_cell.length_c   1.000
_cell.angle_alpha   90.00
_cell.angle_beta   90.00
_cell.angle_gamma   90.00
#
_symmetry.space_group_name_H-M   'P 1'
#
loop_
_entity.id
_entity.type
_entity.pdbx_description
1 polymer ?
#
loop_
_entity_poly.entity_id
_entity_poly.type
_entity_poly.pdbx_seq_one_letter_code
_entity_poly.pdbx_strand_id
1 'polypeptide(L)'
;MTLILLATVSAGAAEIDLEQLGPAGKAAYEKHRRLFKDVVPKYDVTTKIQVNSGVKALTHLPFYEGPTEINGVLQVPIPQELNEHIFDFKQVEILGKNLDGVTKVKVISVGSGNPVLGITAQREKLIQIKVTSFMCALNVPLTLEIEGSGTVEKVEFVHREGIAMEFDASIYREPGLDKPVKSVQVSVDATHYRSIEGISKLKPERYFRYYAMPNADRSGKEPYFKGMGFLPGRQLAELGPAYEDRYGAAGSMTTLKEDPARPGSGYADPSFFEQEECWQFEGVDPDLDFIMGFDSWPRFMHPTNFPGVPNQRGTPAVDKFHAAADLCLQFLKAQIRDSGRTANYWEVKNESDVKSEWIYHHEAGYDGWKLLADFHNTMADTIHAELPDVKIGGPVSAWFVPYAGDFRVWRDQARFMDLTRDKLDFYSHHFYEVGAMDSLERVQREGNSYVQGGLENTVDMLRAHMAETDNNKPMVCSEYGSLSFVRDERGFWMHIKNINSLMVKFLDRPNDFEITVPFMLTFMHWAPDSLETFIHQTPDGEFVKTKNTYILEMWKGFRGTRIPVSDSEHKVRTQAVIDGSLIRLAVNNHTGHRVELDIDTVVPKGVGVKSVKRRMAYFEKGETRFSYETLGSLRSIPMGVDVTAVFEIELEKAPEIRGTLEERIHYARGTAIKLNGSIEVPVPVDVENAVSAVLRVGFYRKGGIEKPVTFELNGNKVGTADFSYSKGTPNFFDYVELSVNPDWIKADNLLKISSEEQGITMSAARIKTVTETE
;
A
#
# COMPACT_ATOMS: atom_id res chain seq x y z
N MET A 1 7.83 9.64 22.35
CA MET A 1 8.59 10.52 23.28
C MET A 1 9.76 11.23 22.64
N THR A 2 10.28 10.80 21.52
CA THR A 2 11.47 11.38 20.86
C THR A 2 11.15 12.50 19.88
N LEU A 3 9.91 12.72 19.54
CA LEU A 3 9.48 13.53 18.40
C LEU A 3 9.04 14.95 18.70
N ILE A 4 8.73 15.30 19.92
CA ILE A 4 8.51 16.73 20.26
C ILE A 4 9.82 17.52 20.20
N LEU A 5 10.94 16.85 20.27
CA LEU A 5 12.24 17.46 19.98
C LEU A 5 12.36 17.99 18.53
N LEU A 6 11.58 17.46 17.60
CA LEU A 6 11.74 17.70 16.17
C LEU A 6 10.87 18.85 15.63
N ALA A 7 9.67 19.01 16.17
CA ALA A 7 8.77 20.09 15.74
C ALA A 7 9.27 21.50 16.14
N THR A 8 10.20 21.58 17.09
CA THR A 8 10.75 22.87 17.58
C THR A 8 12.10 23.24 16.98
N VAL A 9 12.77 22.32 16.29
CA VAL A 9 14.09 22.60 15.67
C VAL A 9 13.97 23.23 14.28
N SER A 10 12.83 23.08 13.60
CA SER A 10 12.60 23.67 12.27
C SER A 10 12.24 25.17 12.28
N ALA A 11 11.91 25.73 13.43
CA ALA A 11 11.64 27.17 13.58
C ALA A 11 12.81 27.84 14.34
N GLY A 12 13.86 28.22 13.62
CA GLY A 12 14.95 29.08 14.03
C GLY A 12 15.19 29.17 15.55
N ALA A 13 16.10 28.33 16.08
CA ALA A 13 16.73 28.47 17.41
C ALA A 13 15.79 28.71 18.62
N ALA A 14 14.60 28.16 18.64
CA ALA A 14 13.81 28.05 19.86
C ALA A 14 14.52 27.06 20.80
N GLU A 15 14.94 27.52 21.96
CA GLU A 15 15.51 26.68 23.00
C GLU A 15 14.49 25.64 23.41
N ILE A 16 14.83 24.33 23.24
CA ILE A 16 13.95 23.23 23.61
C ILE A 16 13.78 23.24 25.12
N ASP A 17 12.55 23.35 25.58
CA ASP A 17 12.24 23.25 27.00
C ASP A 17 12.37 21.77 27.44
N LEU A 18 13.53 21.46 28.00
CA LEU A 18 13.86 20.12 28.47
C LEU A 18 12.97 19.67 29.64
N GLU A 19 12.31 20.59 30.34
CA GLU A 19 11.45 20.24 31.45
C GLU A 19 10.12 19.57 30.96
N GLN A 20 9.73 19.85 29.73
CA GLN A 20 8.58 19.22 29.09
C GLN A 20 8.88 17.81 28.58
N LEU A 21 10.16 17.40 28.55
CA LEU A 21 10.55 16.06 28.13
C LEU A 21 10.58 15.13 29.34
N GLY A 22 9.84 14.03 29.29
CA GLY A 22 9.99 12.98 30.30
C GLY A 22 11.40 12.38 30.33
N PRO A 23 11.77 11.57 31.36
CA PRO A 23 13.13 11.06 31.55
C PRO A 23 13.78 10.41 30.31
N ALA A 24 13.01 9.64 29.56
CA ALA A 24 13.51 9.00 28.34
C ALA A 24 13.73 10.01 27.20
N GLY A 25 12.89 11.06 27.09
CA GLY A 25 13.09 12.15 26.14
C GLY A 25 14.32 13.01 26.45
N LYS A 26 14.55 13.29 27.73
CA LYS A 26 15.78 13.97 28.17
C LYS A 26 17.02 13.15 27.85
N ALA A 27 17.01 11.85 28.15
CA ALA A 27 18.13 10.95 27.83
C ALA A 27 18.38 10.86 26.32
N ALA A 28 17.33 10.80 25.51
CA ALA A 28 17.41 10.80 24.05
C ALA A 28 18.01 12.12 23.53
N TYR A 29 17.53 13.26 24.03
CA TYR A 29 18.08 14.58 23.68
C TYR A 29 19.56 14.73 24.04
N GLU A 30 19.96 14.35 25.25
CA GLU A 30 21.35 14.42 25.67
C GLU A 30 22.27 13.50 24.86
N LYS A 31 21.78 12.29 24.50
CA LYS A 31 22.50 11.39 23.59
C LYS A 31 22.72 12.08 22.24
N HIS A 32 21.67 12.68 21.68
CA HIS A 32 21.74 13.39 20.41
C HIS A 32 22.65 14.57 20.44
N ARG A 33 22.52 15.42 21.47
CA ARG A 33 23.38 16.61 21.66
C ARG A 33 24.86 16.25 21.70
N ARG A 34 25.22 15.10 22.28
CA ARG A 34 26.58 14.58 22.27
C ARG A 34 27.08 14.20 20.89
N LEU A 35 26.21 13.65 20.04
CA LEU A 35 26.55 13.27 18.68
C LEU A 35 26.85 14.48 17.78
N PHE A 36 26.21 15.61 18.04
CA PHE A 36 26.39 16.87 17.27
C PHE A 36 27.54 17.75 17.76
N LYS A 37 28.18 17.42 18.87
CA LYS A 37 29.09 18.32 19.54
C LYS A 37 30.36 18.65 18.74
N ASP A 38 30.82 17.74 17.91
CA ASP A 38 32.14 17.82 17.27
C ASP A 38 32.06 18.00 15.73
N VAL A 39 30.86 18.04 15.14
CA VAL A 39 30.67 18.20 13.69
C VAL A 39 29.64 19.30 13.43
N VAL A 40 30.11 20.42 12.92
CA VAL A 40 29.25 21.55 12.54
C VAL A 40 29.01 21.46 11.01
N PRO A 41 27.76 21.29 10.53
CA PRO A 41 27.46 21.39 9.10
C PRO A 41 27.84 22.78 8.59
N LYS A 42 28.64 22.85 7.51
CA LYS A 42 28.98 24.10 6.84
C LYS A 42 27.98 24.54 5.79
N TYR A 43 26.83 23.89 5.76
CA TYR A 43 25.82 24.07 4.74
C TYR A 43 24.60 24.78 5.31
N ASP A 44 24.27 25.93 4.72
CA ASP A 44 23.02 26.64 5.04
C ASP A 44 21.92 26.18 4.06
N VAL A 45 21.06 25.31 4.56
CA VAL A 45 20.00 24.70 3.79
C VAL A 45 18.98 25.74 3.33
N THR A 46 18.67 26.72 4.18
CA THR A 46 17.60 27.70 3.91
C THR A 46 17.90 28.64 2.75
N THR A 47 19.17 28.91 2.45
CA THR A 47 19.58 29.83 1.38
C THR A 47 19.81 29.15 0.04
N LYS A 48 19.96 27.83 -0.02
CA LYS A 48 20.33 27.11 -1.25
C LYS A 48 19.23 26.25 -1.86
N ILE A 49 18.16 26.00 -1.11
CA ILE A 49 17.03 25.18 -1.56
C ILE A 49 15.94 26.01 -2.27
N GLN A 50 16.07 27.33 -2.37
CA GLN A 50 15.18 28.14 -3.20
C GLN A 50 15.50 27.93 -4.68
N VAL A 51 14.81 27.00 -5.30
CA VAL A 51 14.84 26.81 -6.76
C VAL A 51 13.73 27.67 -7.36
N ASN A 52 14.05 28.87 -7.81
CA ASN A 52 13.18 29.63 -8.68
C ASN A 52 13.21 29.01 -10.08
N SER A 53 12.07 28.97 -10.76
CA SER A 53 11.92 28.57 -12.15
C SER A 53 12.96 29.29 -13.03
N GLY A 54 13.99 28.56 -13.50
CA GLY A 54 15.09 29.12 -14.32
C GLY A 54 16.51 28.82 -13.81
N VAL A 55 16.68 28.31 -12.59
CA VAL A 55 17.98 27.89 -12.05
C VAL A 55 18.22 26.43 -12.42
N LYS A 56 19.42 26.08 -12.93
CA LYS A 56 19.81 24.70 -13.16
C LYS A 56 19.60 23.90 -11.88
N ALA A 57 18.79 22.83 -11.97
CA ALA A 57 18.60 21.91 -10.87
C ALA A 57 19.95 21.43 -10.35
N LEU A 58 20.22 21.64 -9.05
CA LEU A 58 21.39 21.08 -8.41
C LEU A 58 21.22 19.57 -8.36
N THR A 59 22.05 18.85 -9.10
CA THR A 59 22.05 17.38 -9.08
C THR A 59 22.70 16.81 -7.84
N HIS A 60 23.50 17.61 -7.15
CA HIS A 60 24.27 17.26 -5.96
C HIS A 60 24.04 18.33 -4.88
N LEU A 61 23.68 17.88 -3.68
CA LEU A 61 23.39 18.74 -2.54
C LEU A 61 24.32 18.38 -1.37
N PRO A 62 25.47 19.09 -1.21
CA PRO A 62 26.39 18.82 -0.13
C PRO A 62 25.82 19.26 1.22
N PHE A 63 25.97 18.42 2.23
CA PHE A 63 25.61 18.74 3.62
C PHE A 63 26.78 18.60 4.60
N TYR A 64 27.94 18.15 4.11
CA TYR A 64 29.18 18.13 4.84
C TYR A 64 30.36 18.47 3.92
N GLU A 65 31.28 19.33 4.38
CA GLU A 65 32.52 19.65 3.69
C GLU A 65 33.70 19.57 4.67
N GLY A 66 34.73 18.75 4.31
CA GLY A 66 35.94 18.51 5.05
C GLY A 66 37.15 19.33 4.56
N PRO A 67 38.38 18.82 4.67
CA PRO A 67 38.73 17.42 4.95
C PRO A 67 38.74 17.04 6.43
N THR A 68 38.27 15.83 6.72
CA THR A 68 38.36 15.23 8.06
C THR A 68 38.88 13.80 7.95
N GLU A 69 39.95 13.50 8.72
CA GLU A 69 40.45 12.12 8.79
C GLU A 69 39.55 11.24 9.64
N ILE A 70 39.26 10.07 9.13
CA ILE A 70 38.59 9.01 9.91
C ILE A 70 39.68 8.21 10.60
N ASN A 71 39.65 8.24 11.93
CA ASN A 71 40.47 7.41 12.79
C ASN A 71 39.55 6.68 13.78
N GLY A 72 38.95 5.61 13.29
CA GLY A 72 37.90 4.86 13.98
C GLY A 72 36.51 5.25 13.50
N VAL A 73 35.92 6.31 14.01
CA VAL A 73 34.53 6.69 13.69
C VAL A 73 34.43 8.20 13.42
N LEU A 74 33.83 8.56 12.28
CA LEU A 74 33.40 9.93 11.96
C LEU A 74 31.87 10.00 12.00
N GLN A 75 31.32 11.00 12.66
CA GLN A 75 29.89 11.27 12.74
C GLN A 75 29.55 12.54 11.95
N VAL A 76 28.65 12.41 10.98
CA VAL A 76 28.18 13.49 10.12
C VAL A 76 26.68 13.66 10.30
N PRO A 77 26.20 14.73 10.98
CA PRO A 77 24.78 14.99 11.14
C PRO A 77 24.15 15.32 9.78
N ILE A 78 22.97 14.74 9.54
CA ILE A 78 22.15 15.06 8.37
C ILE A 78 21.21 16.19 8.76
N PRO A 79 21.22 17.33 8.05
CA PRO A 79 20.32 18.44 8.31
C PRO A 79 18.85 17.97 8.26
N GLN A 80 18.04 18.42 9.22
CA GLN A 80 16.65 18.01 9.38
C GLN A 80 15.84 18.28 8.12
N GLU A 81 16.06 19.43 7.49
CA GLU A 81 15.38 19.87 6.28
C GLU A 81 15.65 18.94 5.10
N LEU A 82 16.82 18.33 5.03
CA LEU A 82 17.15 17.33 4.00
C LEU A 82 16.51 15.98 4.31
N ASN A 83 16.32 15.67 5.58
CA ASN A 83 15.71 14.44 6.01
C ASN A 83 14.22 14.34 5.60
N GLU A 84 13.51 15.45 5.62
CA GLU A 84 12.11 15.53 5.16
C GLU A 84 11.95 15.24 3.66
N HIS A 85 13.02 15.42 2.88
CA HIS A 85 13.07 15.24 1.43
C HIS A 85 13.95 14.08 0.98
N ILE A 86 14.30 13.18 1.87
CA ILE A 86 15.29 12.12 1.61
C ILE A 86 14.95 11.25 0.38
N PHE A 87 13.68 11.12 0.03
CA PHE A 87 13.21 10.34 -1.12
C PHE A 87 13.30 11.06 -2.47
N ASP A 88 13.56 12.36 -2.46
CA ASP A 88 13.87 13.11 -3.67
C ASP A 88 15.28 12.81 -4.17
N PHE A 89 16.08 12.16 -3.33
CA PHE A 89 17.42 11.73 -3.64
C PHE A 89 17.47 10.24 -4.03
N LYS A 90 18.41 9.87 -4.88
CA LYS A 90 18.67 8.47 -5.25
C LYS A 90 19.72 7.82 -4.37
N GLN A 91 20.69 8.59 -3.88
CA GLN A 91 21.80 8.10 -3.10
C GLN A 91 22.47 9.21 -2.31
N VAL A 92 23.26 8.81 -1.30
CA VAL A 92 24.26 9.62 -0.63
C VAL A 92 25.61 9.25 -1.19
N GLU A 93 26.47 10.23 -1.45
CA GLU A 93 27.86 10.06 -1.84
C GLU A 93 28.79 10.62 -0.76
N ILE A 94 29.78 9.81 -0.36
CA ILE A 94 30.88 10.19 0.49
C ILE A 94 32.10 10.29 -0.41
N LEU A 95 32.68 11.46 -0.52
CA LEU A 95 33.84 11.75 -1.38
C LEU A 95 35.07 12.03 -0.50
N GLY A 96 36.24 11.57 -0.92
CA GLY A 96 37.45 11.76 -0.14
C GLY A 96 38.67 11.03 -0.68
N LYS A 97 39.54 10.55 0.22
CA LYS A 97 40.75 9.79 -0.09
C LYS A 97 40.87 8.57 0.80
N ASN A 98 41.39 7.48 0.24
CA ASN A 98 41.59 6.20 0.94
C ASN A 98 40.28 5.67 1.59
N LEU A 99 39.13 5.89 0.93
CA LEU A 99 37.83 5.48 1.43
C LEU A 99 37.59 3.97 1.32
N ASP A 100 38.46 3.25 0.68
CA ASP A 100 38.55 1.78 0.70
C ASP A 100 38.88 1.24 2.11
N GLY A 101 39.43 2.08 2.99
CA GLY A 101 39.64 1.78 4.41
C GLY A 101 38.38 1.94 5.29
N VAL A 102 37.27 2.43 4.75
CA VAL A 102 35.98 2.45 5.45
C VAL A 102 35.40 1.04 5.52
N THR A 103 35.13 0.57 6.71
CA THR A 103 34.63 -0.80 6.96
C THR A 103 33.11 -0.86 7.12
N LYS A 104 32.49 0.27 7.55
CA LYS A 104 31.06 0.30 7.86
C LYS A 104 30.52 1.73 7.78
N VAL A 105 29.29 1.84 7.35
CA VAL A 105 28.52 3.08 7.44
C VAL A 105 27.17 2.77 8.07
N LYS A 106 26.77 3.56 9.07
CA LYS A 106 25.50 3.43 9.78
C LYS A 106 24.74 4.74 9.79
N VAL A 107 23.43 4.66 9.93
CA VAL A 107 22.60 5.78 10.34
C VAL A 107 22.31 5.64 11.83
N ILE A 108 22.67 6.65 12.61
CA ILE A 108 22.30 6.73 14.01
C ILE A 108 21.02 7.57 14.11
N SER A 109 20.02 7.00 14.77
CA SER A 109 18.77 7.68 15.10
C SER A 109 18.47 7.53 16.59
N VAL A 110 17.64 8.42 17.11
CA VAL A 110 17.19 8.32 18.51
C VAL A 110 16.03 7.34 18.61
N GLY A 111 16.16 6.30 19.44
CA GLY A 111 15.04 5.43 19.81
C GLY A 111 14.84 4.19 18.94
N SER A 112 15.56 4.03 17.83
CA SER A 112 15.57 2.80 17.03
C SER A 112 16.95 2.20 16.95
N GLY A 113 17.08 0.95 16.54
CA GLY A 113 18.36 0.34 16.20
C GLY A 113 19.12 1.20 15.18
N ASN A 114 20.45 1.07 15.15
CA ASN A 114 21.30 1.81 14.24
C ASN A 114 21.57 0.96 12.98
N PRO A 115 20.76 1.09 11.92
CA PRO A 115 20.90 0.24 10.76
C PRO A 115 22.24 0.46 10.07
N VAL A 116 22.89 -0.62 9.69
CA VAL A 116 24.07 -0.59 8.81
C VAL A 116 23.56 -0.34 7.40
N LEU A 117 24.10 0.69 6.77
CA LEU A 117 23.71 1.06 5.42
C LEU A 117 24.35 0.14 4.37
N GLY A 118 23.59 -0.25 3.39
CA GLY A 118 24.08 -0.98 2.26
C GLY A 118 24.95 -0.11 1.34
N ILE A 119 26.25 -0.28 1.39
CA ILE A 119 27.17 0.36 0.46
C ILE A 119 26.96 -0.29 -0.92
N THR A 120 26.58 0.51 -1.93
CA THR A 120 26.35 0.03 -3.30
C THR A 120 27.58 0.12 -4.19
N ALA A 121 28.50 1.04 -3.86
CA ALA A 121 29.81 1.13 -4.49
C ALA A 121 30.81 1.73 -3.51
N GLN A 122 31.99 1.13 -3.42
CA GLN A 122 33.13 1.63 -2.64
C GLN A 122 34.39 1.63 -3.48
N ARG A 123 35.06 2.77 -3.51
CA ARG A 123 36.31 2.99 -4.21
C ARG A 123 37.21 3.89 -3.34
N GLU A 124 38.48 3.96 -3.65
CA GLU A 124 39.46 4.82 -2.95
C GLU A 124 38.97 6.26 -2.68
N LYS A 125 38.15 6.82 -3.59
CA LYS A 125 37.71 8.23 -3.54
C LYS A 125 36.19 8.43 -3.41
N LEU A 126 35.41 7.36 -3.38
CA LEU A 126 33.95 7.44 -3.43
C LEU A 126 33.30 6.25 -2.74
N ILE A 127 32.34 6.55 -1.86
CA ILE A 127 31.37 5.56 -1.35
C ILE A 127 29.97 6.03 -1.77
N GLN A 128 29.16 5.12 -2.29
CA GLN A 128 27.76 5.36 -2.66
C GLN A 128 26.83 4.50 -1.81
N ILE A 129 25.76 5.11 -1.30
CA ILE A 129 24.77 4.48 -0.44
C ILE A 129 23.38 4.83 -0.99
N LYS A 130 22.54 3.83 -1.23
CA LYS A 130 21.15 4.09 -1.66
C LYS A 130 20.36 4.75 -0.55
N VAL A 131 19.58 5.76 -0.90
CA VAL A 131 18.69 6.46 0.04
C VAL A 131 17.65 5.53 0.66
N THR A 132 17.18 4.51 -0.05
CA THR A 132 16.27 3.50 0.50
C THR A 132 16.81 2.77 1.72
N SER A 133 18.15 2.76 1.92
CA SER A 133 18.77 2.20 3.13
C SER A 133 18.48 3.03 4.40
N PHE A 134 17.97 4.26 4.26
CA PHE A 134 17.61 5.15 5.36
C PHE A 134 16.16 5.00 5.82
N MET A 135 15.34 4.18 5.15
CA MET A 135 13.88 4.08 5.37
C MET A 135 13.47 3.77 6.82
N CYS A 136 14.36 3.15 7.59
CA CYS A 136 14.03 2.71 8.95
C CYS A 136 14.22 3.82 10.01
N ALA A 137 14.67 5.02 9.61
CA ALA A 137 15.16 6.02 10.55
C ALA A 137 14.61 7.44 10.31
N LEU A 138 13.55 7.57 9.51
CA LEU A 138 13.13 8.83 8.92
C LEU A 138 12.46 9.84 9.86
N ASN A 139 12.19 9.47 11.10
CA ASN A 139 11.37 10.28 12.01
C ASN A 139 12.16 11.02 13.07
N VAL A 140 13.47 10.96 12.98
CA VAL A 140 14.35 11.43 14.05
C VAL A 140 15.56 12.11 13.42
N PRO A 141 16.21 13.02 14.12
CA PRO A 141 17.50 13.56 13.67
C PRO A 141 18.45 12.40 13.34
N LEU A 142 19.00 12.45 12.14
CA LEU A 142 19.88 11.41 11.63
C LEU A 142 21.33 11.86 11.68
N THR A 143 22.22 10.94 12.05
CA THR A 143 23.66 11.10 11.94
C THR A 143 24.24 9.96 11.15
N LEU A 144 24.96 10.26 10.10
CA LEU A 144 25.74 9.28 9.36
C LEU A 144 27.02 8.96 10.15
N GLU A 145 27.19 7.71 10.55
CA GLU A 145 28.40 7.24 11.22
C GLU A 145 29.25 6.44 10.23
N ILE A 146 30.45 6.90 9.97
CA ILE A 146 31.40 6.31 9.03
C ILE A 146 32.56 5.71 9.86
N GLU A 147 32.69 4.39 9.83
CA GLU A 147 33.66 3.63 10.62
C GLU A 147 34.77 3.08 9.75
N GLY A 148 36.02 3.22 10.21
CA GLY A 148 37.21 2.71 9.48
C GLY A 148 38.33 3.72 9.43
N SER A 149 39.00 3.83 8.28
CA SER A 149 40.09 4.76 8.02
C SER A 149 39.95 5.41 6.65
N GLY A 150 40.45 6.64 6.52
CA GLY A 150 40.40 7.42 5.28
C GLY A 150 40.21 8.90 5.56
N THR A 151 40.02 9.70 4.54
CA THR A 151 39.75 11.14 4.66
C THR A 151 38.46 11.46 3.93
N VAL A 152 37.46 11.96 4.65
CA VAL A 152 36.20 12.48 4.08
C VAL A 152 36.38 13.94 3.72
N GLU A 153 36.24 14.27 2.45
CA GLU A 153 36.32 15.65 1.95
C GLU A 153 34.91 16.25 1.81
N LYS A 154 33.88 15.44 1.50
CA LYS A 154 32.53 15.90 1.25
C LYS A 154 31.53 14.77 1.43
N VAL A 155 30.34 15.09 1.93
CA VAL A 155 29.16 14.20 1.89
C VAL A 155 28.01 14.95 1.25
N GLU A 156 27.37 14.33 0.27
CA GLU A 156 26.30 14.97 -0.48
C GLU A 156 25.15 14.02 -0.84
N PHE A 157 23.95 14.56 -0.92
CA PHE A 157 22.82 13.89 -1.54
C PHE A 157 22.85 14.08 -3.07
N VAL A 158 22.53 13.03 -3.79
CA VAL A 158 22.40 13.07 -5.26
C VAL A 158 20.93 12.92 -5.63
N HIS A 159 20.40 13.92 -6.34
CA HIS A 159 19.01 13.91 -6.80
C HIS A 159 18.71 12.76 -7.76
N ARG A 160 17.45 12.35 -7.76
CA ARG A 160 16.91 11.51 -8.84
C ARG A 160 16.85 12.34 -10.12
N GLU A 161 17.27 11.77 -11.25
CA GLU A 161 17.25 12.46 -12.54
C GLU A 161 15.80 12.89 -12.88
N GLY A 162 15.65 14.15 -13.30
CA GLY A 162 14.38 14.70 -13.77
C GLY A 162 13.47 15.31 -12.70
N ILE A 163 13.85 15.25 -11.42
CA ILE A 163 13.08 15.90 -10.34
C ILE A 163 13.82 17.18 -9.93
N ALA A 164 13.24 18.34 -10.24
CA ALA A 164 13.62 19.59 -9.61
C ALA A 164 12.98 19.61 -8.22
N MET A 165 13.76 19.83 -7.16
CA MET A 165 13.18 20.14 -5.86
C MET A 165 12.57 21.54 -5.93
N GLU A 166 11.26 21.62 -6.03
CA GLU A 166 10.52 22.84 -5.81
C GLU A 166 10.19 22.92 -4.31
N PHE A 167 11.04 23.59 -3.55
CA PHE A 167 10.68 24.10 -2.22
C PHE A 167 9.92 25.40 -2.41
N ASP A 168 8.70 25.29 -2.85
CA ASP A 168 7.82 26.43 -3.00
C ASP A 168 6.72 26.36 -1.93
N ALA A 169 6.13 27.51 -1.60
CA ALA A 169 4.87 27.60 -0.87
C ALA A 169 3.73 26.76 -1.48
N SER A 170 3.89 26.30 -2.71
CA SER A 170 3.11 25.26 -3.39
C SER A 170 3.08 23.92 -2.62
N ILE A 171 3.99 23.66 -1.70
CA ILE A 171 3.95 22.49 -0.80
C ILE A 171 2.63 22.41 -0.03
N TYR A 172 2.04 23.54 0.34
CA TYR A 172 0.73 23.63 0.98
C TYR A 172 -0.40 23.94 -0.01
N ARG A 173 -0.11 23.88 -1.32
CA ARG A 173 -1.10 24.12 -2.35
C ARG A 173 -2.22 23.09 -2.26
N GLU A 174 -3.43 23.58 -2.28
CA GLU A 174 -4.60 22.72 -2.38
C GLU A 174 -4.60 21.99 -3.72
N PRO A 175 -4.79 20.66 -3.73
CA PRO A 175 -4.78 19.89 -4.97
C PRO A 175 -5.78 20.42 -5.99
N GLY A 176 -5.31 20.70 -7.20
CA GLY A 176 -6.14 21.17 -8.30
C GLY A 176 -6.78 22.55 -8.15
N LEU A 177 -6.28 23.40 -7.22
CA LEU A 177 -6.84 24.75 -6.98
C LEU A 177 -6.83 25.63 -8.25
N ASP A 178 -5.82 25.49 -9.08
CA ASP A 178 -5.60 26.23 -10.34
C ASP A 178 -6.26 25.58 -11.55
N LYS A 179 -6.89 24.42 -11.39
CA LYS A 179 -7.55 23.69 -12.47
C LYS A 179 -9.03 24.05 -12.56
N PRO A 180 -9.64 24.00 -13.75
CA PRO A 180 -11.05 24.36 -13.92
C PRO A 180 -11.97 23.43 -13.10
N VAL A 181 -13.11 23.96 -12.70
CA VAL A 181 -14.19 23.18 -12.09
C VAL A 181 -14.95 22.42 -13.17
N LYS A 182 -15.27 21.16 -12.93
CA LYS A 182 -16.05 20.29 -13.82
C LYS A 182 -17.37 19.91 -13.15
N SER A 183 -18.49 20.03 -13.87
CA SER A 183 -19.77 19.52 -13.39
C SER A 183 -19.89 18.03 -13.64
N VAL A 184 -20.37 17.28 -12.65
CA VAL A 184 -20.54 15.82 -12.70
C VAL A 184 -21.91 15.43 -12.16
N GLN A 185 -22.67 14.69 -12.96
CA GLN A 185 -23.94 14.10 -12.57
C GLN A 185 -23.70 12.73 -11.93
N VAL A 186 -24.33 12.47 -10.79
CA VAL A 186 -24.33 11.16 -10.13
C VAL A 186 -25.79 10.75 -9.95
N SER A 187 -26.17 9.56 -10.38
CA SER A 187 -27.52 9.03 -10.21
C SER A 187 -27.50 7.77 -9.36
N VAL A 188 -28.24 7.77 -8.26
CA VAL A 188 -28.39 6.64 -7.32
C VAL A 188 -29.78 6.05 -7.49
N ASP A 189 -29.84 4.78 -7.89
CA ASP A 189 -31.12 4.08 -8.09
C ASP A 189 -31.50 3.25 -6.86
N ALA A 190 -32.45 3.74 -6.07
CA ALA A 190 -33.01 3.05 -4.92
C ALA A 190 -34.25 2.21 -5.28
N THR A 191 -34.46 1.89 -6.55
CA THR A 191 -35.54 1.00 -6.99
C THR A 191 -35.07 -0.43 -7.28
N HIS A 192 -33.74 -0.62 -7.36
CA HIS A 192 -33.13 -1.93 -7.60
C HIS A 192 -32.00 -2.20 -6.61
N TYR A 193 -31.74 -3.46 -6.34
CA TYR A 193 -30.49 -3.88 -5.73
C TYR A 193 -29.43 -4.05 -6.84
N ARG A 194 -28.17 -3.93 -6.45
CA ARG A 194 -27.02 -4.26 -7.28
C ARG A 194 -26.35 -5.50 -6.73
N SER A 195 -26.11 -6.46 -7.56
CA SER A 195 -25.34 -7.67 -7.25
C SER A 195 -24.12 -7.75 -8.16
N ILE A 196 -22.97 -8.15 -7.63
CA ILE A 196 -21.73 -8.35 -8.38
C ILE A 196 -21.31 -9.80 -8.14
N GLU A 197 -21.36 -10.63 -9.19
CA GLU A 197 -21.08 -12.07 -9.10
C GLU A 197 -21.86 -12.75 -7.93
N GLY A 198 -23.16 -12.44 -7.80
CA GLY A 198 -24.02 -12.95 -6.74
C GLY A 198 -23.90 -12.25 -5.38
N ILE A 199 -23.06 -11.23 -5.25
CA ILE A 199 -22.81 -10.53 -3.97
C ILE A 199 -23.53 -9.17 -3.96
N SER A 200 -24.71 -9.12 -3.37
CA SER A 200 -25.47 -7.87 -3.22
C SER A 200 -25.27 -7.20 -1.85
N LYS A 201 -25.04 -7.98 -0.79
CA LYS A 201 -24.88 -7.43 0.56
C LYS A 201 -23.43 -7.01 0.81
N LEU A 202 -23.26 -5.76 1.25
CA LEU A 202 -21.96 -5.31 1.75
C LEU A 202 -21.67 -5.98 3.10
N LYS A 203 -20.53 -6.62 3.20
CA LYS A 203 -19.97 -7.17 4.43
C LYS A 203 -18.90 -6.20 4.96
N PRO A 204 -19.22 -5.32 5.93
CA PRO A 204 -18.27 -4.31 6.45
C PRO A 204 -16.97 -4.93 6.95
N GLU A 205 -17.07 -6.13 7.53
CA GLU A 205 -15.97 -6.90 8.10
C GLU A 205 -14.93 -7.33 7.06
N ARG A 206 -15.20 -7.26 5.77
CA ARG A 206 -14.20 -7.49 4.72
C ARG A 206 -13.30 -6.29 4.45
N TYR A 207 -13.79 -5.07 4.67
CA TYR A 207 -13.16 -3.83 4.20
C TYR A 207 -12.72 -2.90 5.32
N PHE A 208 -13.50 -2.83 6.40
CA PHE A 208 -13.24 -1.88 7.49
C PHE A 208 -12.39 -2.54 8.56
N ARG A 209 -11.09 -2.60 8.27
CA ARG A 209 -10.07 -3.27 9.07
C ARG A 209 -8.96 -2.30 9.46
N TYR A 210 -8.13 -2.72 10.39
CA TYR A 210 -6.86 -2.08 10.71
C TYR A 210 -5.81 -3.15 11.06
N TYR A 211 -4.54 -2.77 10.99
CA TYR A 211 -3.41 -3.66 11.21
C TYR A 211 -3.12 -3.77 12.71
N ALA A 212 -3.60 -4.79 13.36
CA ALA A 212 -3.35 -5.11 14.76
C ALA A 212 -3.83 -6.52 15.09
N MET A 213 -3.26 -7.10 16.15
CA MET A 213 -3.81 -8.29 16.78
C MET A 213 -5.19 -8.03 17.38
N PRO A 214 -6.09 -9.02 17.36
CA PRO A 214 -7.42 -8.88 17.95
C PRO A 214 -7.43 -8.44 19.42
N ASN A 215 -6.45 -8.86 20.20
CA ASN A 215 -6.27 -8.47 21.60
C ASN A 215 -5.11 -7.49 21.81
N ALA A 216 -4.58 -6.88 20.77
CA ALA A 216 -3.51 -5.87 20.91
C ALA A 216 -3.90 -4.72 21.83
N ASP A 217 -5.16 -4.62 22.17
CA ASP A 217 -5.69 -3.56 23.01
C ASP A 217 -5.65 -3.79 24.53
N ARG A 218 -4.93 -4.82 24.97
CA ARG A 218 -4.46 -4.91 26.38
C ARG A 218 -3.70 -3.66 26.84
N SER A 219 -3.32 -2.79 25.89
CA SER A 219 -2.69 -1.49 26.14
C SER A 219 -3.66 -0.38 26.59
N GLY A 220 -4.97 -0.65 26.67
CA GLY A 220 -5.98 0.35 27.09
C GLY A 220 -6.28 1.43 26.04
N LYS A 221 -5.95 1.20 24.77
CA LYS A 221 -6.15 2.17 23.69
C LYS A 221 -7.46 2.00 22.92
N GLU A 222 -8.15 0.87 23.11
CA GLU A 222 -9.45 0.58 22.52
C GLU A 222 -10.49 1.72 22.67
N PRO A 223 -10.58 2.42 23.83
CA PRO A 223 -11.55 3.51 23.99
C PRO A 223 -11.42 4.61 22.93
N TYR A 224 -10.25 4.78 22.30
CA TYR A 224 -10.04 5.83 21.30
C TYR A 224 -10.76 5.57 19.97
N PHE A 225 -11.07 4.32 19.64
CA PHE A 225 -11.71 3.94 18.37
C PHE A 225 -12.84 2.89 18.50
N LYS A 226 -13.17 2.49 19.72
CA LYS A 226 -14.31 1.58 19.98
C LYS A 226 -15.60 2.14 19.40
N GLY A 227 -16.35 1.29 18.70
CA GLY A 227 -17.62 1.67 18.09
C GLY A 227 -17.51 2.44 16.76
N MET A 228 -16.30 2.59 16.21
CA MET A 228 -16.10 3.18 14.88
C MET A 228 -16.42 2.20 13.73
N GLY A 229 -16.60 0.91 14.03
CA GLY A 229 -16.99 -0.11 13.06
C GLY A 229 -15.83 -0.73 12.28
N PHE A 230 -14.60 -0.47 12.70
CA PHE A 230 -13.39 -1.10 12.18
C PHE A 230 -12.94 -2.24 13.10
N LEU A 231 -12.40 -3.30 12.50
CA LEU A 231 -12.00 -4.51 13.17
C LEU A 231 -10.50 -4.82 12.93
N PRO A 232 -9.80 -5.48 13.87
CA PRO A 232 -8.46 -5.95 13.58
C PRO A 232 -8.47 -6.93 12.42
N GLY A 233 -7.45 -6.87 11.56
CA GLY A 233 -7.43 -7.61 10.30
C GLY A 233 -6.20 -8.48 10.08
N ARG A 234 -5.04 -8.01 10.51
CA ARG A 234 -3.77 -8.67 10.27
C ARG A 234 -2.74 -8.37 11.33
N GLN A 235 -1.88 -9.37 11.62
CA GLN A 235 -0.65 -9.20 12.38
C GLN A 235 0.41 -10.19 11.91
N LEU A 236 1.64 -9.75 11.80
CA LEU A 236 2.79 -10.62 11.62
C LEU A 236 3.35 -11.06 12.98
N ALA A 237 3.67 -12.35 13.08
CA ALA A 237 4.46 -12.88 14.16
C ALA A 237 5.95 -12.83 13.78
N GLU A 238 6.77 -12.22 14.62
CA GLU A 238 8.18 -12.02 14.33
C GLU A 238 9.02 -13.04 15.11
N LEU A 239 9.76 -13.88 14.39
CA LEU A 239 10.51 -15.00 14.93
C LEU A 239 12.03 -14.85 14.80
N GLY A 240 12.51 -13.81 14.15
CA GLY A 240 13.90 -13.74 13.74
C GLY A 240 14.77 -12.75 14.49
N PRO A 241 16.09 -13.01 14.49
CA PRO A 241 17.07 -12.11 15.10
C PRO A 241 17.20 -10.77 14.41
N ALA A 242 16.75 -10.63 13.15
CA ALA A 242 16.71 -9.34 12.49
C ALA A 242 15.82 -8.34 13.24
N TYR A 243 14.81 -8.80 13.94
CA TYR A 243 13.97 -7.98 14.80
C TYR A 243 14.68 -7.53 16.07
N GLU A 244 15.40 -8.43 16.73
CA GLU A 244 16.22 -8.11 17.91
C GLU A 244 17.28 -7.07 17.57
N ASP A 245 18.02 -7.26 16.47
CA ASP A 245 19.08 -6.37 16.03
C ASP A 245 18.54 -4.98 15.61
N ARG A 246 17.32 -4.93 15.09
CA ARG A 246 16.72 -3.71 14.52
C ARG A 246 15.99 -2.85 15.56
N TYR A 247 15.28 -3.48 16.50
CA TYR A 247 14.37 -2.77 17.41
C TYR A 247 14.71 -2.94 18.89
N GLY A 248 15.68 -3.78 19.22
CA GLY A 248 16.11 -4.01 20.62
C GLY A 248 14.99 -4.54 21.52
N ALA A 249 13.95 -5.09 20.91
CA ALA A 249 12.84 -5.69 21.62
C ALA A 249 12.92 -7.21 21.49
N ALA A 250 13.05 -7.88 22.61
CA ALA A 250 12.86 -9.31 22.67
C ALA A 250 11.37 -9.60 22.41
N GLY A 251 11.04 -10.10 21.22
CA GLY A 251 9.76 -10.75 21.00
C GLY A 251 9.66 -12.01 21.86
N SER A 252 8.47 -12.49 22.16
CA SER A 252 8.24 -13.70 22.98
C SER A 252 8.95 -14.95 22.46
N MET A 253 9.40 -14.95 21.20
CA MET A 253 10.08 -16.08 20.55
C MET A 253 11.60 -15.90 20.38
N THR A 254 12.22 -14.90 21.00
CA THR A 254 13.68 -14.72 20.97
C THR A 254 14.44 -15.83 21.66
N THR A 255 13.77 -16.57 22.55
CA THR A 255 14.32 -17.73 23.27
C THR A 255 14.18 -19.03 22.50
N LEU A 256 13.52 -19.02 21.33
CA LEU A 256 13.35 -20.20 20.49
C LEU A 256 14.70 -20.76 20.02
N LYS A 257 14.91 -22.05 20.28
CA LYS A 257 16.14 -22.76 19.96
C LYS A 257 15.86 -23.90 19.00
N GLU A 258 16.92 -24.38 18.36
CA GLU A 258 16.86 -25.62 17.61
C GLU A 258 16.66 -26.81 18.55
N ASP A 259 15.92 -27.81 18.08
CA ASP A 259 15.67 -29.06 18.80
C ASP A 259 16.99 -29.77 19.10
N PRO A 260 17.35 -29.95 20.40
CA PRO A 260 18.60 -30.59 20.78
C PRO A 260 18.65 -32.08 20.41
N ALA A 261 17.51 -32.71 20.15
CA ALA A 261 17.46 -34.13 19.70
C ALA A 261 17.74 -34.24 18.19
N ARG A 262 17.68 -33.13 17.44
CA ARG A 262 17.87 -33.08 15.96
C ARG A 262 18.79 -31.93 15.54
N PRO A 263 20.03 -31.88 16.07
CA PRO A 263 20.94 -30.76 15.82
C PRO A 263 21.28 -30.65 14.33
N GLY A 264 21.26 -29.41 13.80
CA GLY A 264 21.50 -29.10 12.40
C GLY A 264 20.31 -29.36 11.46
N SER A 265 19.21 -29.89 11.98
CA SER A 265 18.00 -30.21 11.19
C SER A 265 17.14 -28.97 10.86
N GLY A 266 17.28 -27.89 11.65
CA GLY A 266 16.47 -26.69 11.56
C GLY A 266 15.11 -26.79 12.26
N TYR A 267 14.75 -27.92 12.85
CA TYR A 267 13.51 -28.02 13.63
C TYR A 267 13.63 -27.25 14.95
N ALA A 268 12.57 -26.56 15.32
CA ALA A 268 12.49 -25.87 16.60
C ALA A 268 12.29 -26.84 17.77
N ASP A 269 12.78 -26.47 18.96
CA ASP A 269 12.53 -27.23 20.20
C ASP A 269 11.02 -27.17 20.53
N PRO A 270 10.31 -28.30 20.51
CA PRO A 270 8.88 -28.33 20.76
C PRO A 270 8.50 -27.89 22.17
N SER A 271 9.41 -28.02 23.15
CA SER A 271 9.17 -27.60 24.53
C SER A 271 8.95 -26.12 24.69
N PHE A 272 9.40 -25.32 23.71
CA PHE A 272 9.13 -23.87 23.68
C PHE A 272 7.62 -23.59 23.68
N PHE A 273 6.88 -24.25 22.78
CA PHE A 273 5.44 -24.04 22.65
C PHE A 273 4.62 -24.67 23.80
N GLU A 274 5.22 -25.53 24.61
CA GLU A 274 4.58 -26.05 25.83
C GLU A 274 4.65 -25.09 27.02
N GLN A 275 5.63 -24.18 27.01
CA GLN A 275 5.94 -23.29 28.12
C GLN A 275 5.47 -21.85 27.88
N GLU A 276 5.40 -21.43 26.63
CA GLU A 276 5.07 -20.04 26.24
C GLU A 276 3.63 -19.92 25.77
N GLU A 277 2.94 -18.85 26.20
CA GLU A 277 1.65 -18.47 25.63
C GLU A 277 1.85 -17.85 24.24
N CYS A 278 1.31 -18.51 23.23
CA CYS A 278 1.33 -17.99 21.86
C CYS A 278 0.04 -17.20 21.60
N TRP A 279 0.18 -15.94 21.17
CA TRP A 279 -0.86 -15.02 20.70
C TRP A 279 -2.32 -15.46 20.95
N GLN A 280 -2.97 -14.82 21.89
CA GLN A 280 -4.31 -15.22 22.33
C GLN A 280 -5.39 -14.50 21.50
N PHE A 281 -6.46 -15.23 21.18
CA PHE A 281 -7.68 -14.70 20.59
C PHE A 281 -8.83 -14.63 21.62
N GLU A 282 -8.53 -14.60 22.91
CA GLU A 282 -9.53 -14.56 23.98
C GLU A 282 -10.43 -13.33 23.85
N GLY A 283 -11.76 -13.54 23.88
CA GLY A 283 -12.75 -12.49 23.76
C GLY A 283 -12.92 -11.91 22.36
N VAL A 284 -12.25 -12.47 21.36
CA VAL A 284 -12.43 -12.10 19.95
C VAL A 284 -13.63 -12.83 19.39
N ASP A 285 -14.43 -12.12 18.57
CA ASP A 285 -15.54 -12.71 17.84
C ASP A 285 -15.08 -13.97 17.10
N PRO A 286 -15.66 -15.16 17.37
CA PRO A 286 -15.25 -16.40 16.72
C PRO A 286 -15.40 -16.38 15.20
N ASP A 287 -16.33 -15.57 14.69
CA ASP A 287 -16.60 -15.43 13.26
C ASP A 287 -15.69 -14.38 12.59
N LEU A 288 -14.80 -13.73 13.34
CA LEU A 288 -13.87 -12.76 12.78
C LEU A 288 -12.76 -13.47 11.98
N ASP A 289 -12.79 -13.31 10.67
CA ASP A 289 -11.67 -13.68 9.81
C ASP A 289 -10.43 -12.85 10.15
N PHE A 290 -9.27 -13.50 10.26
CA PHE A 290 -8.02 -12.83 10.64
C PHE A 290 -6.83 -13.41 9.88
N ILE A 291 -5.90 -12.52 9.49
CA ILE A 291 -4.72 -12.87 8.70
C ILE A 291 -3.50 -12.87 9.62
N MET A 292 -2.72 -13.93 9.56
CA MET A 292 -1.39 -13.99 10.19
C MET A 292 -0.35 -14.58 9.23
N GLY A 293 0.90 -14.40 9.58
CA GLY A 293 2.05 -14.99 8.92
C GLY A 293 3.33 -14.70 9.69
N PHE A 294 4.43 -15.30 9.29
CA PHE A 294 5.74 -14.91 9.80
C PHE A 294 6.43 -13.91 8.87
N ASP A 295 7.05 -12.89 9.45
CA ASP A 295 7.92 -11.98 8.74
C ASP A 295 9.31 -12.59 8.53
N SER A 296 9.80 -13.34 9.51
CA SER A 296 11.14 -13.92 9.50
C SER A 296 11.19 -15.28 10.19
N TRP A 297 12.24 -16.05 9.92
CA TRP A 297 12.52 -17.36 10.53
C TRP A 297 13.77 -17.32 11.42
N PRO A 298 13.90 -18.26 12.39
CA PRO A 298 15.05 -18.35 13.30
C PRO A 298 16.39 -18.58 12.57
N ARG A 299 17.50 -18.11 13.17
CA ARG A 299 18.85 -18.23 12.58
C ARG A 299 19.29 -19.66 12.27
N PHE A 300 18.89 -20.62 13.09
CA PHE A 300 19.25 -22.03 12.87
C PHE A 300 18.58 -22.63 11.63
N MET A 301 17.60 -21.93 11.06
CA MET A 301 16.99 -22.28 9.77
C MET A 301 17.64 -21.56 8.58
N HIS A 302 18.49 -20.55 8.80
CA HIS A 302 19.05 -19.77 7.72
C HIS A 302 20.09 -20.56 6.91
N PRO A 303 20.24 -20.30 5.61
CA PRO A 303 21.32 -20.86 4.82
C PRO A 303 22.68 -20.34 5.30
N THR A 304 23.65 -21.26 5.40
CA THR A 304 24.99 -20.96 5.95
C THR A 304 25.96 -20.33 4.95
N ASN A 305 25.67 -20.35 3.66
CA ASN A 305 26.62 -20.05 2.59
C ASN A 305 26.15 -18.94 1.63
N PHE A 306 25.79 -17.76 2.19
CA PHE A 306 25.45 -16.58 1.38
C PHE A 306 26.31 -15.39 1.81
N PRO A 307 27.65 -15.41 1.56
CA PRO A 307 28.51 -14.33 1.94
C PRO A 307 28.15 -13.05 1.16
N GLY A 308 27.91 -11.96 1.86
CA GLY A 308 27.65 -10.66 1.28
C GLY A 308 26.20 -10.35 0.92
N VAL A 309 25.27 -11.27 1.16
CA VAL A 309 23.83 -11.02 1.04
C VAL A 309 23.22 -10.92 2.45
N PRO A 310 22.74 -9.75 2.88
CA PRO A 310 22.10 -9.62 4.17
C PRO A 310 20.78 -10.41 4.18
N ASN A 311 20.67 -11.42 5.03
CA ASN A 311 19.40 -12.12 5.28
C ASN A 311 18.60 -11.36 6.36
N GLN A 312 18.07 -10.19 5.99
CA GLN A 312 17.45 -9.25 6.93
C GLN A 312 16.18 -9.78 7.58
N ARG A 313 15.40 -10.59 6.83
CA ARG A 313 14.11 -11.10 7.27
C ARG A 313 14.08 -12.61 7.44
N GLY A 314 15.25 -13.24 7.53
CA GLY A 314 15.36 -14.66 7.85
C GLY A 314 14.68 -15.57 6.81
N THR A 315 15.29 -15.74 5.64
CA THR A 315 14.85 -16.74 4.66
C THR A 315 15.32 -18.12 5.11
N PRO A 316 14.46 -19.17 5.19
CA PRO A 316 14.91 -20.53 5.49
C PRO A 316 15.80 -21.09 4.38
N ALA A 317 16.74 -21.95 4.75
CA ALA A 317 17.50 -22.74 3.78
C ALA A 317 16.57 -23.74 3.07
N VAL A 318 16.90 -24.10 1.83
CA VAL A 318 16.05 -24.99 1.01
C VAL A 318 15.80 -26.35 1.70
N ASP A 319 16.82 -26.90 2.34
CA ASP A 319 16.74 -28.15 3.11
C ASP A 319 16.01 -28.01 4.46
N LYS A 320 15.59 -26.80 4.84
CA LYS A 320 14.86 -26.47 6.06
C LYS A 320 13.38 -26.10 5.84
N PHE A 321 12.87 -26.16 4.61
CA PHE A 321 11.49 -25.78 4.32
C PHE A 321 10.47 -26.58 5.14
N HIS A 322 10.69 -27.90 5.31
CA HIS A 322 9.85 -28.72 6.18
C HIS A 322 9.94 -28.33 7.65
N ALA A 323 11.13 -27.98 8.14
CA ALA A 323 11.30 -27.52 9.51
C ALA A 323 10.63 -26.17 9.76
N ALA A 324 10.68 -25.27 8.77
CA ALA A 324 9.97 -24.00 8.83
C ALA A 324 8.45 -24.18 8.81
N ALA A 325 7.93 -25.12 8.02
CA ALA A 325 6.52 -25.47 7.99
C ALA A 325 6.05 -26.12 9.30
N ASP A 326 6.87 -27.00 9.89
CA ASP A 326 6.61 -27.57 11.21
C ASP A 326 6.54 -26.49 12.30
N LEU A 327 7.45 -25.52 12.28
CA LEU A 327 7.40 -24.38 13.20
C LEU A 327 6.07 -23.63 13.11
N CYS A 328 5.59 -23.34 11.90
CA CYS A 328 4.27 -22.70 11.70
C CYS A 328 3.14 -23.56 12.26
N LEU A 329 3.16 -24.87 12.00
CA LEU A 329 2.16 -25.79 12.51
C LEU A 329 2.14 -25.83 14.04
N GLN A 330 3.32 -25.90 14.69
CA GLN A 330 3.42 -25.87 16.16
C GLN A 330 2.87 -24.56 16.73
N PHE A 331 3.17 -23.41 16.09
CA PHE A 331 2.64 -22.13 16.49
C PHE A 331 1.10 -22.06 16.38
N LEU A 332 0.53 -22.52 15.27
CA LEU A 332 -0.93 -22.54 15.08
C LEU A 332 -1.62 -23.46 16.09
N LYS A 333 -1.03 -24.63 16.39
CA LYS A 333 -1.53 -25.55 17.43
C LYS A 333 -1.47 -24.92 18.82
N ALA A 334 -0.39 -24.20 19.13
CA ALA A 334 -0.27 -23.49 20.40
C ALA A 334 -1.35 -22.39 20.54
N GLN A 335 -1.63 -21.63 19.48
CA GLN A 335 -2.74 -20.66 19.48
C GLN A 335 -4.09 -21.33 19.74
N ILE A 336 -4.37 -22.48 19.12
CA ILE A 336 -5.61 -23.23 19.33
C ILE A 336 -5.70 -23.73 20.78
N ARG A 337 -4.61 -24.25 21.32
CA ARG A 337 -4.54 -24.68 22.72
C ARG A 337 -4.83 -23.53 23.69
N ASP A 338 -4.24 -22.36 23.46
CA ASP A 338 -4.26 -21.25 24.41
C ASP A 338 -5.54 -20.40 24.30
N SER A 339 -6.18 -20.36 23.13
CA SER A 339 -7.32 -19.48 22.89
C SER A 339 -8.52 -20.13 22.19
N GLY A 340 -8.46 -21.44 21.95
CA GLY A 340 -9.55 -22.18 21.29
C GLY A 340 -9.63 -21.99 19.78
N ARG A 341 -8.82 -21.10 19.19
CA ARG A 341 -8.75 -20.84 17.76
C ARG A 341 -7.40 -20.30 17.32
N THR A 342 -7.19 -20.24 16.01
CA THR A 342 -6.05 -19.55 15.38
C THR A 342 -6.55 -18.59 14.30
N ALA A 343 -5.63 -17.90 13.62
CA ALA A 343 -5.92 -17.18 12.40
C ALA A 343 -6.40 -18.16 11.33
N ASN A 344 -7.46 -17.80 10.63
CA ASN A 344 -8.02 -18.64 9.56
C ASN A 344 -7.39 -18.35 8.17
N TYR A 345 -6.58 -17.30 8.05
CA TYR A 345 -5.75 -17.00 6.88
C TYR A 345 -4.29 -16.93 7.28
N TRP A 346 -3.46 -17.77 6.70
CA TRP A 346 -2.03 -17.79 6.96
C TRP A 346 -1.23 -17.42 5.72
N GLU A 347 -0.48 -16.33 5.79
CA GLU A 347 0.45 -15.88 4.77
C GLU A 347 1.83 -16.47 5.00
N VAL A 348 2.35 -17.20 4.02
CA VAL A 348 3.58 -17.98 4.20
C VAL A 348 4.80 -17.11 4.43
N LYS A 349 4.97 -16.03 3.65
CA LYS A 349 6.13 -15.12 3.77
C LYS A 349 5.75 -13.71 3.36
N ASN A 350 5.89 -12.78 4.30
CA ASN A 350 5.64 -11.36 4.03
C ASN A 350 6.58 -10.82 2.96
N GLU A 351 6.02 -10.04 2.01
CA GLU A 351 6.73 -9.24 1.00
C GLU A 351 7.83 -9.99 0.22
N SER A 352 7.58 -11.24 -0.11
CA SER A 352 8.56 -12.16 -0.66
C SER A 352 9.10 -11.80 -2.05
N ASP A 353 8.47 -10.88 -2.79
CA ASP A 353 8.96 -10.34 -4.05
C ASP A 353 10.00 -9.22 -3.87
N VAL A 354 10.11 -8.66 -2.67
CA VAL A 354 11.18 -7.74 -2.31
C VAL A 354 12.49 -8.52 -2.15
N LYS A 355 13.52 -8.11 -2.87
CA LYS A 355 14.78 -8.84 -2.90
C LYS A 355 15.46 -9.03 -1.54
N SER A 356 15.28 -8.10 -0.59
CA SER A 356 15.81 -8.22 0.77
C SER A 356 15.04 -9.21 1.63
N GLU A 357 13.83 -9.59 1.23
CA GLU A 357 12.96 -10.49 1.98
C GLU A 357 13.13 -11.96 1.60
N TRP A 358 13.47 -12.23 0.32
CA TRP A 358 13.72 -13.58 -0.20
C TRP A 358 15.08 -13.62 -0.88
N ILE A 359 16.10 -14.11 -0.18
CA ILE A 359 17.51 -14.02 -0.60
C ILE A 359 17.79 -14.74 -1.92
N TYR A 360 17.03 -15.77 -2.28
CA TYR A 360 17.20 -16.53 -3.51
C TYR A 360 16.96 -15.73 -4.79
N HIS A 361 16.32 -14.55 -4.68
CA HIS A 361 16.23 -13.62 -5.80
C HIS A 361 17.55 -12.90 -6.14
N HIS A 362 18.51 -12.90 -5.21
CA HIS A 362 19.79 -12.22 -5.38
C HIS A 362 20.89 -13.15 -5.92
N GLU A 363 20.79 -14.45 -5.67
CA GLU A 363 21.89 -15.39 -5.91
C GLU A 363 21.83 -16.02 -7.29
N ALA A 364 22.96 -15.98 -8.03
CA ALA A 364 23.09 -16.63 -9.31
C ALA A 364 22.98 -18.17 -9.14
N GLY A 365 22.20 -18.80 -10.02
CA GLY A 365 21.98 -20.24 -10.01
C GLY A 365 20.75 -20.72 -9.26
N TYR A 366 20.05 -19.83 -8.54
CA TYR A 366 18.74 -20.14 -7.95
C TYR A 366 17.59 -19.59 -8.80
N ASP A 367 16.55 -20.39 -8.93
CA ASP A 367 15.24 -19.95 -9.39
C ASP A 367 14.41 -19.49 -8.19
N GLY A 368 14.58 -18.23 -7.81
CA GLY A 368 14.00 -17.67 -6.57
C GLY A 368 12.49 -17.78 -6.51
N TRP A 369 11.78 -17.65 -7.63
CA TRP A 369 10.34 -17.79 -7.68
C TRP A 369 9.86 -19.24 -7.59
N LYS A 370 10.60 -20.17 -8.19
CA LYS A 370 10.31 -21.59 -8.01
C LYS A 370 10.52 -22.02 -6.56
N LEU A 371 11.63 -21.64 -5.95
CA LEU A 371 11.89 -21.95 -4.53
C LEU A 371 10.83 -21.33 -3.61
N LEU A 372 10.33 -20.14 -3.95
CA LEU A 372 9.23 -19.50 -3.21
C LEU A 372 7.95 -20.33 -3.33
N ALA A 373 7.61 -20.81 -4.53
CA ALA A 373 6.47 -21.69 -4.75
C ALA A 373 6.62 -23.03 -4.01
N ASP A 374 7.82 -23.65 -4.06
CA ASP A 374 8.11 -24.88 -3.35
C ASP A 374 7.94 -24.70 -1.83
N PHE A 375 8.38 -23.57 -1.28
CA PHE A 375 8.21 -23.23 0.13
C PHE A 375 6.73 -23.08 0.52
N HIS A 376 5.95 -22.37 -0.31
CA HIS A 376 4.51 -22.21 -0.09
C HIS A 376 3.77 -23.54 -0.16
N ASN A 377 4.09 -24.40 -1.13
CA ASN A 377 3.51 -25.72 -1.28
C ASN A 377 3.85 -26.61 -0.09
N THR A 378 5.11 -26.59 0.39
CA THR A 378 5.53 -27.33 1.59
C THR A 378 4.77 -26.89 2.83
N MET A 379 4.56 -25.58 2.99
CA MET A 379 3.77 -25.00 4.08
C MET A 379 2.32 -25.48 4.03
N ALA A 380 1.69 -25.37 2.85
CA ALA A 380 0.30 -25.79 2.65
C ALA A 380 0.12 -27.29 2.94
N ASP A 381 0.97 -28.15 2.39
CA ASP A 381 0.90 -29.59 2.61
C ASP A 381 1.06 -29.95 4.10
N THR A 382 1.98 -29.29 4.81
CA THR A 382 2.24 -29.56 6.21
C THR A 382 1.08 -29.13 7.11
N ILE A 383 0.53 -27.93 6.85
CA ILE A 383 -0.53 -27.39 7.70
C ILE A 383 -1.86 -28.08 7.40
N HIS A 384 -2.24 -28.26 6.12
CA HIS A 384 -3.51 -28.89 5.75
C HIS A 384 -3.61 -30.36 6.20
N ALA A 385 -2.47 -31.05 6.36
CA ALA A 385 -2.48 -32.42 6.88
C ALA A 385 -3.08 -32.54 8.29
N GLU A 386 -2.99 -31.48 9.10
CA GLU A 386 -3.47 -31.49 10.48
C GLU A 386 -4.49 -30.40 10.82
N LEU A 387 -4.47 -29.28 10.09
CA LEU A 387 -5.35 -28.13 10.25
C LEU A 387 -5.97 -27.72 8.89
N PRO A 388 -6.85 -28.56 8.31
CA PRO A 388 -7.37 -28.36 6.95
C PRO A 388 -8.25 -27.11 6.80
N ASP A 389 -8.75 -26.55 7.88
CA ASP A 389 -9.59 -25.33 7.86
C ASP A 389 -8.77 -24.04 7.86
N VAL A 390 -7.46 -24.09 8.09
CA VAL A 390 -6.57 -22.94 7.98
C VAL A 390 -6.21 -22.71 6.52
N LYS A 391 -6.64 -21.59 5.98
CA LYS A 391 -6.34 -21.20 4.58
C LYS A 391 -4.90 -20.73 4.46
N ILE A 392 -4.16 -21.28 3.50
CA ILE A 392 -2.76 -20.95 3.23
C ILE A 392 -2.64 -20.16 1.94
N GLY A 393 -1.90 -19.05 1.96
CA GLY A 393 -1.74 -18.19 0.79
C GLY A 393 -0.46 -17.38 0.71
N GLY A 394 -0.33 -16.67 -0.37
CA GLY A 394 0.81 -15.81 -0.71
C GLY A 394 0.72 -15.30 -2.16
N PRO A 395 1.81 -14.78 -2.72
CA PRO A 395 3.15 -14.60 -2.15
C PRO A 395 3.32 -13.33 -1.32
N VAL A 396 2.24 -12.60 -0.99
CA VAL A 396 2.27 -11.33 -0.24
C VAL A 396 3.16 -10.29 -0.94
N SER A 397 2.94 -10.11 -2.23
CA SER A 397 3.77 -9.23 -3.05
C SER A 397 3.61 -7.77 -2.67
N ALA A 398 4.73 -7.08 -2.34
CA ALA A 398 4.76 -5.70 -1.88
C ALA A 398 4.89 -4.68 -3.01
N TRP A 399 5.76 -4.97 -3.97
CA TRP A 399 6.12 -4.07 -5.06
C TRP A 399 5.72 -4.66 -6.42
N PHE A 400 4.49 -5.18 -6.46
CA PHE A 400 3.98 -5.79 -7.66
C PHE A 400 3.66 -4.74 -8.72
N VAL A 401 4.68 -4.43 -9.54
CA VAL A 401 4.58 -3.55 -10.71
C VAL A 401 4.60 -4.44 -11.97
N PRO A 402 3.43 -4.86 -12.48
CA PRO A 402 3.34 -5.92 -13.51
C PRO A 402 4.17 -5.67 -14.75
N TYR A 403 4.22 -4.43 -15.24
CA TYR A 403 4.93 -4.04 -16.45
C TYR A 403 6.46 -3.94 -16.29
N ALA A 404 6.98 -4.02 -15.06
CA ALA A 404 8.42 -3.89 -14.83
C ALA A 404 9.21 -5.00 -15.54
N GLY A 405 10.37 -4.60 -16.15
CA GLY A 405 11.21 -5.51 -16.92
C GLY A 405 10.53 -6.09 -18.17
N ASP A 406 9.73 -5.29 -18.89
CA ASP A 406 8.90 -5.74 -20.02
C ASP A 406 7.98 -6.90 -19.62
N PHE A 407 7.20 -6.69 -18.58
CA PHE A 407 6.29 -7.67 -17.97
C PHE A 407 6.98 -8.91 -17.38
N ARG A 408 8.27 -8.84 -17.05
CA ARG A 408 8.95 -9.95 -16.37
C ARG A 408 8.33 -10.19 -14.99
N VAL A 409 8.07 -9.12 -14.21
CA VAL A 409 7.45 -9.23 -12.89
C VAL A 409 6.07 -9.89 -12.99
N TRP A 410 5.29 -9.57 -14.02
CA TRP A 410 4.03 -10.24 -14.30
C TRP A 410 4.22 -11.74 -14.58
N ARG A 411 5.16 -12.10 -15.47
CA ARG A 411 5.41 -13.51 -15.79
C ARG A 411 5.89 -14.33 -14.58
N ASP A 412 6.70 -13.72 -13.72
CA ASP A 412 7.14 -14.34 -12.46
C ASP A 412 5.96 -14.60 -11.52
N GLN A 413 5.06 -13.64 -11.37
CA GLN A 413 3.84 -13.77 -10.58
C GLN A 413 2.87 -14.81 -11.15
N ALA A 414 2.61 -14.80 -12.45
CA ALA A 414 1.76 -15.78 -13.12
C ALA A 414 2.31 -17.19 -12.94
N ARG A 415 3.62 -17.37 -13.13
CA ARG A 415 4.29 -18.65 -12.89
C ARG A 415 4.18 -19.12 -11.44
N PHE A 416 4.28 -18.23 -10.46
CA PHE A 416 4.05 -18.58 -9.05
C PHE A 416 2.62 -19.11 -8.86
N MET A 417 1.63 -18.44 -9.42
CA MET A 417 0.23 -18.86 -9.35
C MET A 417 0.03 -20.25 -9.98
N ASP A 418 0.66 -20.52 -11.13
CA ASP A 418 0.60 -21.83 -11.79
C ASP A 418 1.25 -22.93 -10.94
N LEU A 419 2.41 -22.66 -10.35
CA LEU A 419 3.16 -23.62 -9.53
C LEU A 419 2.49 -23.94 -8.19
N THR A 420 1.62 -23.04 -7.71
CA THR A 420 0.96 -23.19 -6.39
C THR A 420 -0.54 -23.47 -6.52
N ARG A 421 -1.06 -23.61 -7.75
CA ARG A 421 -2.49 -23.73 -8.04
C ARG A 421 -3.22 -24.77 -7.20
N ASP A 422 -2.65 -25.96 -7.05
CA ASP A 422 -3.30 -27.10 -6.41
C ASP A 422 -3.09 -27.13 -4.87
N LYS A 423 -2.38 -26.15 -4.31
CA LYS A 423 -1.96 -26.15 -2.91
C LYS A 423 -2.46 -24.94 -2.12
N LEU A 424 -2.37 -23.74 -2.67
CA LEU A 424 -2.79 -22.54 -1.97
C LEU A 424 -4.30 -22.33 -2.05
N ASP A 425 -4.87 -21.69 -1.04
CA ASP A 425 -6.29 -21.36 -0.94
C ASP A 425 -6.60 -19.94 -1.42
N PHE A 426 -5.63 -19.04 -1.37
CA PHE A 426 -5.79 -17.64 -1.77
C PHE A 426 -4.47 -17.04 -2.27
N TYR A 427 -4.59 -15.91 -2.99
CA TYR A 427 -3.44 -15.10 -3.36
C TYR A 427 -3.48 -13.76 -2.63
N SER A 428 -2.30 -13.26 -2.19
CA SER A 428 -2.21 -12.01 -1.45
C SER A 428 -1.20 -11.03 -2.03
N HIS A 429 -1.56 -9.73 -1.94
CA HIS A 429 -0.78 -8.62 -2.46
C HIS A 429 -0.92 -7.40 -1.57
N HIS A 430 0.11 -6.55 -1.56
CA HIS A 430 0.09 -5.23 -0.97
C HIS A 430 -0.02 -4.15 -2.04
N PHE A 431 -0.80 -3.11 -1.78
CA PHE A 431 -0.98 -2.00 -2.72
C PHE A 431 -0.70 -0.67 -2.03
N TYR A 432 0.52 -0.17 -2.17
CA TYR A 432 0.92 1.11 -1.62
C TYR A 432 0.99 2.20 -2.69
N GLU A 433 0.19 3.25 -2.51
CA GLU A 433 0.31 4.47 -3.30
C GLU A 433 1.47 5.30 -2.76
N VAL A 434 2.32 5.81 -3.61
CA VAL A 434 3.35 6.76 -3.19
C VAL A 434 2.73 8.13 -2.98
N GLY A 435 3.07 8.80 -1.89
CA GLY A 435 2.50 10.07 -1.51
C GLY A 435 2.70 11.17 -2.55
N ALA A 436 1.58 11.74 -3.00
CA ALA A 436 1.52 12.95 -3.82
C ALA A 436 0.26 13.72 -3.44
N MET A 437 0.32 15.06 -3.49
CA MET A 437 -0.83 15.90 -3.19
C MET A 437 -1.96 15.71 -4.22
N ASP A 438 -1.60 15.48 -5.49
CA ASP A 438 -2.49 15.23 -6.60
C ASP A 438 -2.09 13.92 -7.29
N SER A 439 -2.99 12.93 -7.32
CA SER A 439 -2.72 11.60 -7.89
C SER A 439 -2.55 11.61 -9.40
N LEU A 440 -3.19 12.55 -10.12
CA LEU A 440 -3.01 12.69 -11.57
C LEU A 440 -1.64 13.31 -11.91
N GLU A 441 -1.18 14.30 -11.14
CA GLU A 441 0.19 14.84 -11.28
C GLU A 441 1.24 13.75 -11.04
N ARG A 442 0.97 12.82 -10.11
CA ARG A 442 1.81 11.65 -9.94
C ARG A 442 1.87 10.79 -11.19
N VAL A 443 0.74 10.49 -11.84
CA VAL A 443 0.72 9.74 -13.12
C VAL A 443 1.57 10.44 -14.16
N GLN A 444 1.44 11.75 -14.30
CA GLN A 444 2.23 12.53 -15.26
C GLN A 444 3.73 12.47 -14.98
N ARG A 445 4.12 12.46 -13.70
CA ARG A 445 5.52 12.40 -13.26
C ARG A 445 6.13 10.99 -13.34
N GLU A 446 5.40 9.97 -12.91
CA GLU A 446 5.91 8.61 -12.73
C GLU A 446 5.25 7.58 -13.65
N GLY A 447 4.11 7.93 -14.24
CA GLY A 447 3.39 7.12 -15.22
C GLY A 447 2.39 6.14 -14.64
N ASN A 448 2.36 5.95 -13.32
CA ASN A 448 1.49 4.98 -12.66
C ASN A 448 0.99 5.48 -11.30
N SER A 449 -0.24 5.09 -10.96
CA SER A 449 -0.85 5.28 -9.64
C SER A 449 -1.94 4.23 -9.44
N TYR A 450 -1.96 3.57 -8.29
CA TYR A 450 -3.05 2.65 -7.92
C TYR A 450 -4.37 3.40 -7.77
N VAL A 451 -4.31 4.64 -7.34
CA VAL A 451 -5.47 5.54 -7.23
C VAL A 451 -6.02 5.93 -8.62
N GLN A 452 -5.18 6.01 -9.66
CA GLN A 452 -5.56 6.47 -11.01
C GLN A 452 -5.77 5.34 -12.04
N GLY A 453 -5.97 4.10 -11.60
CA GLY A 453 -6.28 2.98 -12.50
C GLY A 453 -5.30 1.82 -12.42
N GLY A 454 -4.13 2.01 -11.79
CA GLY A 454 -3.14 0.95 -11.64
C GLY A 454 -3.65 -0.24 -10.83
N LEU A 455 -4.54 -0.02 -9.83
CA LEU A 455 -5.14 -1.12 -9.05
C LEU A 455 -6.03 -1.97 -9.94
N GLU A 456 -6.97 -1.35 -10.66
CA GLU A 456 -7.91 -2.06 -11.53
C GLU A 456 -7.18 -2.86 -12.60
N ASN A 457 -6.17 -2.24 -13.20
CA ASN A 457 -5.38 -2.85 -14.27
C ASN A 457 -4.60 -4.08 -13.75
N THR A 458 -4.00 -3.94 -12.56
CA THR A 458 -3.27 -5.04 -11.89
C THR A 458 -4.20 -6.20 -11.53
N VAL A 459 -5.34 -5.91 -10.90
CA VAL A 459 -6.30 -6.93 -10.49
C VAL A 459 -6.94 -7.61 -11.71
N ASP A 460 -7.25 -6.86 -12.77
CA ASP A 460 -7.79 -7.43 -14.01
C ASP A 460 -6.77 -8.39 -14.68
N MET A 461 -5.45 -8.11 -14.60
CA MET A 461 -4.41 -9.06 -15.05
C MET A 461 -4.40 -10.36 -14.22
N LEU A 462 -4.43 -10.25 -12.89
CA LEU A 462 -4.46 -11.41 -12.00
C LEU A 462 -5.69 -12.28 -12.26
N ARG A 463 -6.87 -11.67 -12.35
CA ARG A 463 -8.13 -12.38 -12.59
C ARG A 463 -8.24 -12.99 -14.00
N ALA A 464 -7.72 -12.29 -15.01
CA ALA A 464 -7.68 -12.82 -16.38
C ALA A 464 -6.82 -14.09 -16.44
N HIS A 465 -5.66 -14.11 -15.78
CA HIS A 465 -4.82 -15.30 -15.69
C HIS A 465 -5.49 -16.44 -14.92
N MET A 466 -6.13 -16.12 -13.79
CA MET A 466 -6.89 -17.12 -13.02
C MET A 466 -8.02 -17.74 -13.85
N ALA A 467 -8.75 -16.92 -14.61
CA ALA A 467 -9.84 -17.40 -15.48
C ALA A 467 -9.32 -18.23 -16.65
N GLU A 468 -8.16 -17.86 -17.23
CA GLU A 468 -7.54 -18.59 -18.34
C GLU A 468 -7.01 -19.97 -17.91
N THR A 469 -6.47 -20.05 -16.68
CA THR A 469 -5.83 -21.26 -16.14
C THR A 469 -6.76 -22.12 -15.28
N ASP A 470 -8.04 -21.74 -15.15
CA ASP A 470 -9.01 -22.39 -14.25
C ASP A 470 -8.50 -22.46 -12.79
N ASN A 471 -7.87 -21.38 -12.34
CA ASN A 471 -7.28 -21.25 -11.01
C ASN A 471 -7.98 -20.14 -10.21
N ASN A 472 -9.30 -20.10 -10.25
CA ASN A 472 -10.11 -19.08 -9.60
C ASN A 472 -10.05 -19.21 -8.07
N LYS A 473 -9.24 -18.36 -7.44
CA LYS A 473 -9.09 -18.27 -5.99
C LYS A 473 -9.45 -16.88 -5.47
N PRO A 474 -9.92 -16.77 -4.23
CA PRO A 474 -10.06 -15.48 -3.60
C PRO A 474 -8.71 -14.79 -3.45
N MET A 475 -8.73 -13.46 -3.46
CA MET A 475 -7.56 -12.65 -3.12
C MET A 475 -7.71 -12.01 -1.74
N VAL A 476 -6.58 -11.72 -1.15
CA VAL A 476 -6.45 -10.97 0.10
C VAL A 476 -5.54 -9.78 -0.18
N CYS A 477 -5.98 -8.58 0.19
CA CYS A 477 -5.12 -7.42 0.25
C CYS A 477 -4.75 -7.18 1.72
N SER A 478 -3.65 -7.79 2.15
CA SER A 478 -3.27 -7.82 3.57
C SER A 478 -2.62 -6.53 4.05
N GLU A 479 -2.17 -5.68 3.12
CA GLU A 479 -1.79 -4.30 3.38
C GLU A 479 -2.12 -3.42 2.18
N TYR A 480 -2.68 -2.24 2.45
CA TYR A 480 -2.74 -1.17 1.46
C TYR A 480 -2.68 0.18 2.14
N GLY A 481 -2.22 1.19 1.42
CA GLY A 481 -2.11 2.51 2.02
C GLY A 481 -1.28 3.48 1.19
N SER A 482 -0.53 4.31 1.90
CA SER A 482 0.31 5.34 1.31
C SER A 482 1.72 5.25 1.86
N LEU A 483 2.70 5.31 0.98
CA LEU A 483 4.08 5.54 1.34
C LEU A 483 4.35 7.05 1.27
N SER A 484 3.93 7.78 2.29
CA SER A 484 4.26 9.19 2.45
C SER A 484 5.38 9.35 3.47
N PHE A 485 6.38 10.12 3.08
CA PHE A 485 7.54 10.42 3.91
C PHE A 485 7.50 11.85 4.48
N VAL A 486 6.49 12.59 4.10
CA VAL A 486 6.19 13.92 4.63
C VAL A 486 5.38 13.76 5.91
N ARG A 487 5.88 14.28 7.03
CA ARG A 487 5.34 14.03 8.37
C ARG A 487 4.60 15.22 8.97
N ASP A 488 3.96 15.98 8.12
CA ASP A 488 3.11 17.11 8.50
C ASP A 488 1.66 16.88 8.01
N GLU A 489 0.86 17.93 7.96
CA GLU A 489 -0.53 17.91 7.50
C GLU A 489 -0.68 17.37 6.08
N ARG A 490 0.33 17.54 5.22
CA ARG A 490 0.35 16.98 3.84
C ARG A 490 0.46 15.48 3.88
N GLY A 491 1.33 14.95 4.76
CA GLY A 491 1.49 13.51 4.95
C GLY A 491 0.20 12.85 5.41
N PHE A 492 -0.50 13.44 6.38
CA PHE A 492 -1.82 12.98 6.79
C PHE A 492 -2.83 13.02 5.64
N TRP A 493 -2.84 14.13 4.86
CA TRP A 493 -3.71 14.22 3.71
C TRP A 493 -3.44 13.11 2.69
N MET A 494 -2.18 12.96 2.27
CA MET A 494 -1.78 11.93 1.30
C MET A 494 -2.16 10.53 1.77
N HIS A 495 -2.00 10.25 3.07
CA HIS A 495 -2.37 8.98 3.66
C HIS A 495 -3.88 8.74 3.64
N ILE A 496 -4.66 9.70 4.16
CA ILE A 496 -6.13 9.63 4.25
C ILE A 496 -6.76 9.52 2.86
N LYS A 497 -6.35 10.39 1.90
CA LYS A 497 -6.92 10.36 0.55
C LYS A 497 -6.65 9.04 -0.18
N ASN A 498 -5.42 8.50 -0.06
CA ASN A 498 -5.05 7.28 -0.75
C ASN A 498 -5.78 6.07 -0.18
N ILE A 499 -5.88 5.95 1.15
CA ILE A 499 -6.65 4.87 1.79
C ILE A 499 -8.12 4.93 1.42
N ASN A 500 -8.75 6.11 1.52
CA ASN A 500 -10.16 6.27 1.16
C ASN A 500 -10.42 5.96 -0.32
N SER A 501 -9.51 6.40 -1.21
CA SER A 501 -9.60 6.14 -2.65
C SER A 501 -9.51 4.66 -2.97
N LEU A 502 -8.54 3.95 -2.39
CA LEU A 502 -8.38 2.51 -2.58
C LEU A 502 -9.56 1.74 -1.98
N MET A 503 -10.09 2.17 -0.83
CA MET A 503 -11.25 1.54 -0.22
C MET A 503 -12.49 1.61 -1.13
N VAL A 504 -12.77 2.74 -1.78
CA VAL A 504 -13.87 2.85 -2.76
C VAL A 504 -13.70 1.84 -3.89
N LYS A 505 -12.46 1.62 -4.36
CA LYS A 505 -12.15 0.65 -5.41
C LYS A 505 -12.31 -0.81 -4.95
N PHE A 506 -11.90 -1.12 -3.72
CA PHE A 506 -12.13 -2.45 -3.14
C PHE A 506 -13.62 -2.75 -2.94
N LEU A 507 -14.40 -1.76 -2.53
CA LEU A 507 -15.85 -1.90 -2.42
C LEU A 507 -16.53 -2.28 -3.76
N ASP A 508 -15.95 -1.93 -4.90
CA ASP A 508 -16.44 -2.30 -6.24
C ASP A 508 -16.05 -3.73 -6.67
N ARG A 509 -15.29 -4.45 -5.84
CA ARG A 509 -14.71 -5.76 -6.16
C ARG A 509 -14.98 -6.82 -5.09
N PRO A 510 -16.25 -7.02 -4.68
CA PRO A 510 -16.57 -7.95 -3.60
C PRO A 510 -16.31 -9.42 -3.94
N ASN A 511 -16.26 -9.76 -5.22
CA ASN A 511 -15.93 -11.08 -5.74
C ASN A 511 -14.42 -11.34 -5.82
N ASP A 512 -13.60 -10.29 -5.79
CA ASP A 512 -12.16 -10.42 -5.92
C ASP A 512 -11.46 -10.57 -4.56
N PHE A 513 -11.86 -9.76 -3.56
CA PHE A 513 -11.19 -9.70 -2.28
C PHE A 513 -12.04 -10.22 -1.12
N GLU A 514 -11.53 -11.22 -0.40
CA GLU A 514 -12.13 -11.71 0.84
C GLU A 514 -11.88 -10.75 2.01
N ILE A 515 -10.66 -10.22 2.12
CA ILE A 515 -10.27 -9.27 3.16
C ILE A 515 -9.36 -8.21 2.56
N THR A 516 -9.57 -6.97 2.96
CA THR A 516 -8.66 -5.87 2.66
C THR A 516 -8.31 -5.13 3.95
N VAL A 517 -7.01 -4.95 4.22
CA VAL A 517 -6.51 -4.35 5.46
C VAL A 517 -5.70 -3.11 5.13
N PRO A 518 -6.19 -1.90 5.44
CA PRO A 518 -5.36 -0.72 5.36
C PRO A 518 -4.21 -0.83 6.38
N PHE A 519 -3.01 -0.46 5.97
CA PHE A 519 -1.86 -0.44 6.86
C PHE A 519 -1.98 0.76 7.80
N MET A 520 -2.84 0.60 8.78
CA MET A 520 -3.21 1.56 9.81
C MET A 520 -3.11 0.86 11.14
N LEU A 521 -2.15 1.27 11.96
CA LEU A 521 -1.91 0.68 13.27
C LEU A 521 -2.60 1.51 14.36
N THR A 522 -2.90 0.86 15.48
CA THR A 522 -3.42 1.58 16.65
C THR A 522 -2.35 2.52 17.20
N PHE A 523 -1.15 2.01 17.39
CA PHE A 523 0.00 2.71 17.93
C PHE A 523 1.30 1.96 17.61
N MET A 524 2.41 2.67 17.42
CA MET A 524 3.75 2.09 17.25
C MET A 524 4.66 2.52 18.41
N HIS A 525 5.13 1.55 19.21
CA HIS A 525 6.07 1.85 20.31
C HIS A 525 7.42 2.37 19.82
N TRP A 526 7.89 1.90 18.68
CA TRP A 526 9.18 2.25 18.09
C TRP A 526 9.13 3.52 17.22
N ALA A 527 7.92 3.94 16.82
CA ALA A 527 7.67 5.15 16.04
C ALA A 527 6.37 5.81 16.53
N PRO A 528 6.37 6.39 17.76
CA PRO A 528 5.16 6.84 18.45
C PRO A 528 4.41 7.99 17.77
N ASP A 529 4.97 8.56 16.70
CA ASP A 529 4.41 9.62 15.85
C ASP A 529 4.29 9.21 14.39
N SER A 530 4.31 7.90 14.11
CA SER A 530 4.17 7.40 12.74
C SER A 530 2.89 7.88 12.08
N LEU A 531 2.98 8.23 10.78
CA LEU A 531 1.79 8.60 9.99
C LEU A 531 0.79 7.46 9.84
N GLU A 532 1.23 6.23 10.02
CA GLU A 532 0.41 5.03 9.85
C GLU A 532 -0.39 4.68 11.11
N THR A 533 -0.45 5.56 12.14
CA THR A 533 -1.13 5.26 13.40
C THR A 533 -2.35 6.13 13.66
N PHE A 534 -3.33 5.58 14.38
CA PHE A 534 -4.51 6.32 14.85
C PHE A 534 -4.24 7.15 16.09
N ILE A 535 -3.20 6.80 16.83
CA ILE A 535 -2.87 7.39 18.12
C ILE A 535 -1.38 7.70 18.16
N HIS A 536 -1.05 8.90 18.58
CA HIS A 536 0.31 9.29 18.94
C HIS A 536 0.45 9.36 20.45
N GLN A 537 1.67 9.18 20.95
CA GLN A 537 1.99 9.45 22.33
C GLN A 537 2.73 10.79 22.43
N THR A 538 2.21 11.69 23.24
CA THR A 538 2.85 12.96 23.56
C THR A 538 4.07 12.75 24.47
N PRO A 539 4.99 13.71 24.62
CA PRO A 539 6.18 13.56 25.47
C PRO A 539 5.90 13.34 26.93
N ASP A 540 4.79 13.88 27.44
CA ASP A 540 4.31 13.67 28.80
C ASP A 540 3.63 12.31 29.00
N GLY A 541 3.53 11.51 27.92
CA GLY A 541 3.03 10.14 27.94
C GLY A 541 1.54 10.01 27.65
N GLU A 542 0.83 11.10 27.40
CA GLU A 542 -0.57 11.10 27.04
C GLU A 542 -0.80 10.58 25.61
N PHE A 543 -1.93 9.92 25.38
CA PHE A 543 -2.31 9.45 24.05
C PHE A 543 -3.30 10.41 23.39
N VAL A 544 -2.99 10.82 22.16
CA VAL A 544 -3.82 11.71 21.36
C VAL A 544 -4.19 11.09 20.03
N LYS A 545 -5.41 11.35 19.57
CA LYS A 545 -5.85 10.91 18.23
C LYS A 545 -5.11 11.66 17.14
N THR A 546 -4.73 10.93 16.11
CA THR A 546 -4.19 11.51 14.87
C THR A 546 -5.31 11.89 13.90
N LYS A 547 -4.97 12.59 12.84
CA LYS A 547 -5.88 12.89 11.71
C LYS A 547 -6.38 11.62 11.01
N ASN A 548 -5.67 10.50 11.11
CA ASN A 548 -6.09 9.23 10.52
C ASN A 548 -7.41 8.70 11.07
N THR A 549 -7.82 9.12 12.28
CA THR A 549 -9.15 8.80 12.80
C THR A 549 -10.28 9.33 11.91
N TYR A 550 -9.98 10.27 10.99
CA TYR A 550 -10.96 10.73 9.97
C TYR A 550 -11.36 9.61 9.01
N ILE A 551 -10.47 8.62 8.76
CA ILE A 551 -10.83 7.43 7.98
C ILE A 551 -11.93 6.65 8.69
N LEU A 552 -11.80 6.44 10.00
CA LEU A 552 -12.82 5.76 10.80
C LEU A 552 -14.17 6.51 10.78
N GLU A 553 -14.13 7.82 10.95
CA GLU A 553 -15.33 8.67 10.94
C GLU A 553 -16.00 8.71 9.56
N MET A 554 -15.20 8.69 8.47
CA MET A 554 -15.71 8.66 7.09
C MET A 554 -16.62 7.45 6.85
N TRP A 555 -16.17 6.26 7.23
CA TRP A 555 -16.83 4.99 6.89
C TRP A 555 -17.75 4.46 8.00
N LYS A 556 -17.86 5.17 9.11
CA LYS A 556 -18.70 4.75 10.25
C LYS A 556 -20.13 4.47 9.81
N GLY A 557 -20.55 3.21 9.98
CA GLY A 557 -21.90 2.74 9.64
C GLY A 557 -22.14 2.55 8.14
N PHE A 558 -21.13 2.55 7.26
CA PHE A 558 -21.29 2.26 5.84
C PHE A 558 -21.59 0.77 5.66
N ARG A 559 -22.84 0.43 5.56
CA ARG A 559 -23.38 -0.93 5.48
C ARG A 559 -24.73 -0.96 4.79
N GLY A 560 -25.18 -2.12 4.35
CA GLY A 560 -26.49 -2.34 3.74
C GLY A 560 -26.40 -3.23 2.50
N THR A 561 -27.45 -3.21 1.71
CA THR A 561 -27.50 -3.88 0.40
C THR A 561 -27.06 -2.89 -0.67
N ARG A 562 -26.23 -3.33 -1.60
CA ARG A 562 -25.75 -2.52 -2.73
C ARG A 562 -26.91 -2.11 -3.60
N ILE A 563 -26.87 -0.86 -4.06
CA ILE A 563 -27.81 -0.31 -5.04
C ILE A 563 -27.03 0.28 -6.22
N PRO A 564 -27.65 0.34 -7.42
CA PRO A 564 -26.99 0.86 -8.61
C PRO A 564 -26.68 2.35 -8.44
N VAL A 565 -25.51 2.72 -8.95
CA VAL A 565 -25.08 4.11 -9.06
C VAL A 565 -24.35 4.32 -10.37
N SER A 566 -24.63 5.42 -11.05
CA SER A 566 -23.96 5.84 -12.28
C SER A 566 -23.47 7.26 -12.16
N ASP A 567 -22.46 7.57 -12.93
CA ASP A 567 -21.85 8.90 -13.03
C ASP A 567 -21.63 9.31 -14.49
N SER A 568 -21.53 10.61 -14.73
CA SER A 568 -21.24 11.17 -16.05
C SER A 568 -19.74 11.29 -16.33
N GLU A 569 -18.89 10.88 -15.38
CA GLU A 569 -17.44 11.03 -15.45
C GLU A 569 -16.73 9.83 -14.82
N HIS A 570 -16.22 8.94 -15.65
CA HIS A 570 -15.62 7.67 -15.22
C HIS A 570 -14.44 7.77 -14.23
N LYS A 571 -13.84 8.96 -14.06
CA LYS A 571 -12.83 9.24 -13.03
C LYS A 571 -13.47 9.73 -11.71
N VAL A 572 -14.78 9.81 -11.62
CA VAL A 572 -15.52 9.92 -10.35
C VAL A 572 -16.00 8.53 -9.96
N ARG A 573 -15.47 7.99 -8.87
CA ARG A 573 -15.80 6.64 -8.42
C ARG A 573 -16.90 6.67 -7.39
N THR A 574 -17.89 5.82 -7.54
CA THR A 574 -19.08 5.81 -6.71
C THR A 574 -19.41 4.42 -6.18
N GLN A 575 -19.89 4.34 -4.93
CA GLN A 575 -20.43 3.14 -4.31
C GLN A 575 -21.65 3.50 -3.49
N ALA A 576 -22.74 2.79 -3.65
CA ALA A 576 -23.96 3.06 -2.89
C ALA A 576 -24.52 1.79 -2.23
N VAL A 577 -25.03 1.96 -1.01
CA VAL A 577 -25.75 0.93 -0.26
C VAL A 577 -26.99 1.52 0.37
N ILE A 578 -28.00 0.68 0.61
CA ILE A 578 -29.22 1.06 1.32
C ILE A 578 -29.43 0.14 2.54
N ASP A 579 -29.84 0.73 3.67
CA ASP A 579 -30.20 0.06 4.90
C ASP A 579 -31.53 0.67 5.41
N GLY A 580 -32.65 0.01 5.14
CA GLY A 580 -33.98 0.56 5.37
C GLY A 580 -34.27 1.79 4.51
N SER A 581 -34.47 2.94 5.12
CA SER A 581 -34.68 4.25 4.45
C SER A 581 -33.41 5.05 4.25
N LEU A 582 -32.24 4.54 4.68
CA LEU A 582 -30.99 5.28 4.64
C LEU A 582 -30.09 4.79 3.52
N ILE A 583 -29.86 5.64 2.51
CA ILE A 583 -28.86 5.44 1.47
C ILE A 583 -27.54 6.00 1.95
N ARG A 584 -26.45 5.23 1.78
CA ARG A 584 -25.09 5.71 1.92
C ARG A 584 -24.38 5.66 0.58
N LEU A 585 -23.95 6.81 0.12
CA LEU A 585 -23.27 6.99 -1.16
C LEU A 585 -21.86 7.49 -0.90
N ALA A 586 -20.86 6.71 -1.26
CA ALA A 586 -19.48 7.14 -1.32
C ALA A 586 -19.15 7.67 -2.73
N VAL A 587 -18.52 8.82 -2.79
CA VAL A 587 -18.04 9.45 -4.04
C VAL A 587 -16.59 9.83 -3.85
N ASN A 588 -15.74 9.49 -4.82
CA ASN A 588 -14.33 9.83 -4.83
C ASN A 588 -13.94 10.49 -6.16
N ASN A 589 -13.26 11.63 -6.13
CA ASN A 589 -12.94 12.43 -7.29
C ASN A 589 -11.50 12.26 -7.76
N HIS A 590 -11.28 11.49 -8.83
CA HIS A 590 -9.96 11.28 -9.47
C HIS A 590 -9.76 12.06 -10.78
N THR A 591 -10.61 13.04 -11.08
CA THR A 591 -10.55 13.76 -12.36
C THR A 591 -9.32 14.66 -12.51
N GLY A 592 -8.57 14.92 -11.42
CA GLY A 592 -7.52 15.92 -11.38
C GLY A 592 -8.04 17.35 -11.41
N HIS A 593 -9.36 17.57 -11.36
CA HIS A 593 -10.04 18.86 -11.31
C HIS A 593 -10.92 18.92 -10.07
N ARG A 594 -11.24 20.12 -9.60
CA ARG A 594 -12.36 20.30 -8.67
C ARG A 594 -13.66 20.02 -9.42
N VAL A 595 -14.60 19.35 -8.77
CA VAL A 595 -15.90 19.04 -9.36
C VAL A 595 -17.03 19.67 -8.57
N GLU A 596 -18.13 19.96 -9.26
CA GLU A 596 -19.43 20.22 -8.68
C GLU A 596 -20.32 19.02 -8.97
N LEU A 597 -20.76 18.35 -7.92
CA LEU A 597 -21.64 17.18 -8.04
C LEU A 597 -23.11 17.62 -8.03
N ASP A 598 -23.86 17.10 -8.97
CA ASP A 598 -25.30 17.04 -8.93
C ASP A 598 -25.74 15.59 -8.71
N ILE A 599 -26.38 15.32 -7.57
CA ILE A 599 -26.78 13.97 -7.20
C ILE A 599 -28.30 13.83 -7.41
N ASP A 600 -28.68 12.90 -8.26
CA ASP A 600 -30.06 12.48 -8.48
C ASP A 600 -30.33 11.19 -7.69
N THR A 601 -31.49 11.16 -7.03
CA THR A 601 -31.96 9.95 -6.33
C THR A 601 -33.19 9.42 -7.03
N VAL A 602 -33.04 8.30 -7.73
CA VAL A 602 -34.16 7.60 -8.37
C VAL A 602 -34.86 6.76 -7.31
N VAL A 603 -36.07 7.14 -6.97
CA VAL A 603 -36.89 6.50 -5.92
C VAL A 603 -38.29 6.17 -6.45
N PRO A 604 -38.99 5.19 -5.86
CA PRO A 604 -40.38 4.92 -6.22
C PRO A 604 -41.27 6.15 -6.04
N LYS A 605 -42.35 6.22 -6.83
CA LYS A 605 -43.31 7.32 -6.73
C LYS A 605 -43.86 7.48 -5.30
N GLY A 606 -43.82 8.69 -4.76
CA GLY A 606 -44.29 9.01 -3.44
C GLY A 606 -43.30 8.71 -2.30
N VAL A 607 -42.02 8.54 -2.65
CA VAL A 607 -40.90 8.53 -1.71
C VAL A 607 -40.08 9.80 -1.94
N GLY A 608 -39.89 10.60 -0.92
CA GLY A 608 -39.06 11.81 -0.97
C GLY A 608 -37.77 11.66 -0.18
N VAL A 609 -36.82 12.57 -0.45
CA VAL A 609 -35.61 12.72 0.38
C VAL A 609 -35.94 13.62 1.57
N LYS A 610 -35.75 13.10 2.77
CA LYS A 610 -36.03 13.78 4.05
C LYS A 610 -34.89 14.66 4.52
N SER A 611 -33.66 14.14 4.44
CA SER A 611 -32.45 14.87 4.85
C SER A 611 -31.22 14.31 4.17
N VAL A 612 -30.20 15.14 4.07
CA VAL A 612 -28.89 14.76 3.52
C VAL A 612 -27.81 15.23 4.45
N LYS A 613 -26.87 14.34 4.77
CA LYS A 613 -25.65 14.67 5.49
C LYS A 613 -24.44 14.22 4.67
N ARG A 614 -23.31 14.92 4.84
CA ARG A 614 -22.04 14.59 4.16
C ARG A 614 -20.93 14.48 5.18
N ARG A 615 -20.16 13.40 5.09
CA ARG A 615 -18.85 13.25 5.73
C ARG A 615 -17.79 13.41 4.66
N MET A 616 -16.76 14.20 4.95
CA MET A 616 -15.70 14.48 3.98
C MET A 616 -14.40 14.80 4.70
N ALA A 617 -13.31 14.13 4.29
CA ALA A 617 -11.96 14.54 4.63
C ALA A 617 -11.36 15.29 3.43
N TYR A 618 -10.68 16.39 3.68
CA TYR A 618 -10.14 17.27 2.63
C TYR A 618 -8.93 18.06 3.11
N PHE A 619 -8.16 18.61 2.17
CA PHE A 619 -7.02 19.48 2.47
C PHE A 619 -7.37 20.91 2.12
N GLU A 620 -7.26 21.81 3.07
CA GLU A 620 -7.57 23.24 2.89
C GLU A 620 -6.67 24.12 3.75
N LYS A 621 -6.11 25.18 3.15
CA LYS A 621 -5.26 26.17 3.84
C LYS A 621 -4.09 25.55 4.62
N GLY A 622 -3.47 24.52 4.05
CA GLY A 622 -2.32 23.85 4.65
C GLY A 622 -2.67 22.82 5.73
N GLU A 623 -3.94 22.48 5.93
CA GLU A 623 -4.39 21.55 6.95
C GLU A 623 -5.27 20.44 6.39
N THR A 624 -5.11 19.25 6.92
CA THR A 624 -6.04 18.13 6.74
C THR A 624 -7.23 18.32 7.66
N ARG A 625 -8.42 18.38 7.10
CA ARG A 625 -9.68 18.66 7.80
C ARG A 625 -10.71 17.56 7.60
N PHE A 626 -11.66 17.53 8.49
CA PHE A 626 -12.83 16.67 8.41
C PHE A 626 -14.11 17.49 8.66
N SER A 627 -15.14 17.23 7.87
CA SER A 627 -16.47 17.79 8.10
C SER A 627 -17.54 16.70 8.16
N TYR A 628 -18.53 16.91 9.01
CA TYR A 628 -19.78 16.18 9.03
C TYR A 628 -20.91 17.20 9.14
N GLU A 629 -21.62 17.42 8.04
CA GLU A 629 -22.57 18.52 7.91
C GLU A 629 -23.88 18.11 7.25
N THR A 630 -24.93 18.83 7.53
CA THR A 630 -26.23 18.69 6.86
C THR A 630 -26.24 19.60 5.62
N LEU A 631 -26.58 19.03 4.47
CA LEU A 631 -26.68 19.75 3.22
C LEU A 631 -28.13 20.18 2.97
N GLY A 632 -28.31 21.41 2.46
CA GLY A 632 -29.63 21.93 2.05
C GLY A 632 -30.06 21.44 0.66
N SER A 633 -29.14 20.88 -0.14
CA SER A 633 -29.39 20.45 -1.51
C SER A 633 -28.44 19.35 -1.92
N LEU A 634 -28.85 18.51 -2.88
CA LEU A 634 -28.03 17.56 -3.61
C LEU A 634 -27.48 18.15 -4.95
N ARG A 635 -27.50 19.48 -5.11
CA ARG A 635 -27.05 20.18 -6.30
C ARG A 635 -25.84 21.06 -6.01
N SER A 636 -24.95 21.16 -6.99
CA SER A 636 -23.74 22.01 -6.96
C SER A 636 -22.86 21.76 -5.73
N ILE A 637 -22.64 20.48 -5.38
CA ILE A 637 -21.87 20.11 -4.20
C ILE A 637 -20.38 20.11 -4.55
N PRO A 638 -19.55 21.00 -3.98
CA PRO A 638 -18.14 21.08 -4.34
C PRO A 638 -17.35 19.92 -3.75
N MET A 639 -16.45 19.36 -4.54
CA MET A 639 -15.44 18.37 -4.12
C MET A 639 -14.07 18.68 -4.71
N GLY A 640 -13.05 18.66 -3.86
CA GLY A 640 -11.64 18.80 -4.24
C GLY A 640 -11.11 17.60 -5.01
N VAL A 641 -9.89 17.75 -5.53
CA VAL A 641 -9.14 16.64 -6.16
C VAL A 641 -8.79 15.58 -5.13
N ASP A 642 -8.94 14.32 -5.51
CA ASP A 642 -8.72 13.13 -4.68
C ASP A 642 -9.57 13.06 -3.38
N VAL A 643 -10.51 13.98 -3.21
CA VAL A 643 -11.42 13.96 -2.06
C VAL A 643 -12.39 12.80 -2.16
N THR A 644 -12.58 12.11 -1.04
CA THR A 644 -13.68 11.16 -0.84
C THR A 644 -14.74 11.80 0.06
N ALA A 645 -16.00 11.67 -0.32
CA ALA A 645 -17.15 12.05 0.50
C ALA A 645 -18.10 10.87 0.68
N VAL A 646 -18.69 10.75 1.85
CA VAL A 646 -19.78 9.79 2.15
C VAL A 646 -21.04 10.58 2.46
N PHE A 647 -22.05 10.43 1.62
CA PHE A 647 -23.36 11.02 1.79
C PHE A 647 -24.29 10.05 2.51
N GLU A 648 -25.03 10.54 3.49
CA GLU A 648 -26.14 9.87 4.14
C GLU A 648 -27.43 10.54 3.66
N ILE A 649 -28.18 9.85 2.80
CA ILE A 649 -29.42 10.35 2.20
C ILE A 649 -30.56 9.58 2.87
N GLU A 650 -31.25 10.23 3.79
CA GLU A 650 -32.41 9.69 4.49
C GLU A 650 -33.66 9.89 3.62
N LEU A 651 -34.35 8.81 3.30
CA LEU A 651 -35.64 8.84 2.62
C LEU A 651 -36.75 8.94 3.64
N GLU A 652 -37.93 9.44 3.23
CA GLU A 652 -39.14 9.53 4.10
C GLU A 652 -39.62 8.17 4.57
N LYS A 653 -39.38 7.13 3.78
CA LYS A 653 -39.68 5.71 4.10
C LYS A 653 -38.75 4.80 3.28
N ALA A 654 -38.65 3.54 3.68
CA ALA A 654 -37.94 2.54 2.90
C ALA A 654 -38.57 2.39 1.50
N PRO A 655 -37.78 2.42 0.41
CA PRO A 655 -38.29 2.26 -0.94
C PRO A 655 -38.68 0.80 -1.22
N GLU A 656 -39.66 0.61 -2.09
CA GLU A 656 -39.98 -0.71 -2.64
C GLU A 656 -38.97 -1.04 -3.75
N ILE A 657 -38.30 -2.19 -3.60
CA ILE A 657 -37.33 -2.69 -4.57
C ILE A 657 -38.08 -3.50 -5.63
N ARG A 658 -37.77 -3.26 -6.90
CA ARG A 658 -38.42 -3.89 -8.06
C ARG A 658 -37.70 -5.14 -8.51
N GLY A 659 -36.37 -5.17 -8.38
CA GLY A 659 -35.55 -6.26 -8.84
C GLY A 659 -34.08 -6.09 -8.47
N THR A 660 -33.23 -6.93 -9.03
CA THR A 660 -31.77 -6.90 -8.86
C THR A 660 -31.08 -6.77 -10.22
N LEU A 661 -30.14 -5.82 -10.30
CA LEU A 661 -29.20 -5.75 -11.42
C LEU A 661 -27.96 -6.58 -11.04
N GLU A 662 -27.84 -7.73 -11.73
CA GLU A 662 -26.73 -8.66 -11.55
C GLU A 662 -25.60 -8.32 -12.52
N GLU A 663 -24.44 -7.97 -12.01
CA GLU A 663 -23.20 -7.73 -12.77
C GLU A 663 -22.36 -9.01 -12.83
N ARG A 664 -21.98 -9.44 -14.04
CA ARG A 664 -21.02 -10.52 -14.26
C ARG A 664 -19.82 -10.06 -15.05
N ILE A 665 -18.64 -10.58 -14.67
CA ILE A 665 -17.36 -10.13 -15.20
C ILE A 665 -16.70 -11.26 -15.99
N HIS A 666 -16.47 -11.03 -17.28
CA HIS A 666 -15.90 -11.99 -18.22
C HIS A 666 -14.54 -11.51 -18.70
N TYR A 667 -13.50 -12.26 -18.41
CA TYR A 667 -12.14 -11.89 -18.77
C TYR A 667 -11.76 -12.43 -20.16
N ALA A 668 -11.04 -11.60 -20.92
CA ALA A 668 -10.41 -12.01 -22.17
C ALA A 668 -9.29 -13.01 -21.89
N ARG A 669 -9.03 -13.88 -22.84
CA ARG A 669 -7.89 -14.80 -22.79
C ARG A 669 -6.61 -14.07 -23.20
N GLY A 670 -5.57 -14.27 -22.39
CA GLY A 670 -4.25 -13.66 -22.57
C GLY A 670 -4.09 -12.31 -21.88
N THR A 671 -2.90 -12.13 -21.35
CA THR A 671 -2.44 -10.92 -20.65
C THR A 671 -1.10 -10.46 -21.21
N ALA A 672 -0.77 -9.17 -21.03
CA ALA A 672 0.49 -8.59 -21.48
C ALA A 672 0.77 -8.79 -22.99
N ILE A 673 -0.23 -8.61 -23.83
CA ILE A 673 -0.14 -8.83 -25.29
C ILE A 673 0.30 -7.55 -25.99
N LYS A 674 1.42 -7.62 -26.73
CA LYS A 674 1.95 -6.47 -27.51
C LYS A 674 1.06 -6.16 -28.72
N LEU A 675 0.68 -4.89 -28.84
CA LEU A 675 -0.12 -4.39 -29.95
C LEU A 675 0.82 -4.00 -31.11
N ASN A 676 0.90 -4.86 -32.13
CA ASN A 676 1.68 -4.63 -33.34
C ASN A 676 0.74 -4.17 -34.50
N GLY A 677 0.19 -2.96 -34.36
CA GLY A 677 -0.86 -2.45 -35.23
C GLY A 677 -2.27 -2.90 -34.81
N SER A 678 -2.52 -4.20 -34.72
CA SER A 678 -3.75 -4.73 -34.17
C SER A 678 -3.56 -6.10 -33.51
N ILE A 679 -4.44 -6.41 -32.54
CA ILE A 679 -4.57 -7.73 -31.93
C ILE A 679 -6.05 -8.13 -31.88
N GLU A 680 -6.28 -9.42 -31.86
CA GLU A 680 -7.61 -10.02 -31.64
C GLU A 680 -7.51 -10.95 -30.44
N VAL A 681 -8.41 -10.75 -29.46
CA VAL A 681 -8.43 -11.55 -28.22
C VAL A 681 -9.84 -12.11 -27.99
N PRO A 682 -9.96 -13.42 -27.69
CA PRO A 682 -11.24 -14.03 -27.35
C PRO A 682 -11.73 -13.56 -25.98
N VAL A 683 -13.02 -13.25 -25.87
CA VAL A 683 -13.70 -12.94 -24.60
C VAL A 683 -14.91 -13.86 -24.47
N PRO A 684 -14.79 -15.01 -23.79
CA PRO A 684 -15.93 -15.86 -23.52
C PRO A 684 -16.91 -15.17 -22.56
N VAL A 685 -18.19 -15.21 -22.84
CA VAL A 685 -19.26 -14.61 -22.04
C VAL A 685 -20.35 -15.65 -21.79
N ASP A 686 -20.63 -15.92 -20.54
CA ASP A 686 -21.67 -16.86 -20.10
C ASP A 686 -22.88 -16.10 -19.54
N VAL A 687 -23.48 -15.26 -20.37
CA VAL A 687 -24.68 -14.49 -20.01
C VAL A 687 -25.56 -14.29 -21.23
N GLU A 688 -26.86 -14.57 -21.07
CA GLU A 688 -27.91 -14.23 -22.02
C GLU A 688 -28.73 -13.04 -21.49
N ASN A 689 -29.33 -12.27 -22.42
CA ASN A 689 -30.24 -11.17 -22.10
C ASN A 689 -29.64 -10.06 -21.24
N ALA A 690 -28.39 -9.68 -21.50
CA ALA A 690 -27.80 -8.52 -20.85
C ALA A 690 -28.56 -7.24 -21.21
N VAL A 691 -28.90 -6.43 -20.21
CA VAL A 691 -29.54 -5.11 -20.38
C VAL A 691 -28.51 -4.00 -20.59
N SER A 692 -27.27 -4.21 -20.14
CA SER A 692 -26.14 -3.34 -20.44
C SER A 692 -24.82 -4.10 -20.41
N ALA A 693 -23.81 -3.56 -21.09
CA ALA A 693 -22.46 -4.12 -21.06
C ALA A 693 -21.40 -3.01 -21.13
N VAL A 694 -20.26 -3.28 -20.50
CA VAL A 694 -19.10 -2.39 -20.47
C VAL A 694 -17.84 -3.18 -20.77
N LEU A 695 -17.09 -2.75 -21.78
CA LEU A 695 -15.76 -3.23 -22.09
C LEU A 695 -14.73 -2.42 -21.30
N ARG A 696 -13.84 -3.07 -20.54
CA ARG A 696 -12.66 -2.46 -19.97
C ARG A 696 -11.41 -3.06 -20.59
N VAL A 697 -10.47 -2.22 -20.98
CA VAL A 697 -9.19 -2.65 -21.54
C VAL A 697 -8.07 -1.85 -20.88
N GLY A 698 -7.13 -2.57 -20.29
CA GLY A 698 -5.94 -2.01 -19.68
C GLY A 698 -4.76 -1.96 -20.64
N PHE A 699 -3.93 -0.91 -20.48
CA PHE A 699 -2.78 -0.67 -21.34
C PHE A 699 -1.53 -0.30 -20.56
N TYR A 700 -0.41 -0.63 -21.14
CA TYR A 700 0.91 -0.12 -20.76
C TYR A 700 1.64 0.42 -21.98
N ARG A 701 2.32 1.57 -21.80
CA ARG A 701 3.32 2.07 -22.75
C ARG A 701 4.32 2.99 -22.08
N LYS A 702 5.60 2.77 -22.35
CA LYS A 702 6.65 3.70 -21.95
C LYS A 702 6.55 4.98 -22.78
N GLY A 703 6.50 6.14 -22.12
CA GLY A 703 6.36 7.45 -22.77
C GLY A 703 4.91 7.90 -23.02
N GLY A 704 3.91 7.11 -22.57
CA GLY A 704 2.49 7.42 -22.81
C GLY A 704 1.99 7.02 -24.20
N ILE A 705 0.68 7.15 -24.43
CA ILE A 705 0.02 6.85 -25.71
C ILE A 705 -0.42 8.16 -26.34
N GLU A 706 0.02 8.44 -27.58
CA GLU A 706 -0.24 9.71 -28.27
C GLU A 706 -1.33 9.57 -29.34
N LYS A 707 -1.45 8.38 -29.92
CA LYS A 707 -2.43 8.14 -30.99
C LYS A 707 -3.64 7.37 -30.46
N PRO A 708 -4.82 7.58 -31.04
CA PRO A 708 -6.04 6.90 -30.63
C PRO A 708 -5.92 5.37 -30.72
N VAL A 709 -6.62 4.70 -29.81
CA VAL A 709 -6.80 3.24 -29.82
C VAL A 709 -8.27 2.95 -30.15
N THR A 710 -8.50 2.11 -31.16
CA THR A 710 -9.85 1.75 -31.61
C THR A 710 -10.20 0.33 -31.20
N PHE A 711 -11.47 0.13 -30.84
CA PHE A 711 -12.03 -1.14 -30.35
C PHE A 711 -13.20 -1.59 -31.22
N GLU A 712 -13.17 -2.87 -31.63
CA GLU A 712 -14.24 -3.55 -32.33
C GLU A 712 -14.58 -4.84 -31.57
N LEU A 713 -15.88 -5.15 -31.40
CA LEU A 713 -16.36 -6.40 -30.84
C LEU A 713 -17.20 -7.12 -31.88
N ASN A 714 -16.80 -8.35 -32.25
CA ASN A 714 -17.50 -9.13 -33.28
C ASN A 714 -17.69 -8.38 -34.59
N GLY A 715 -16.71 -7.54 -34.98
CA GLY A 715 -16.77 -6.70 -36.19
C GLY A 715 -17.58 -5.40 -36.06
N ASN A 716 -18.18 -5.14 -34.89
CA ASN A 716 -18.88 -3.89 -34.60
C ASN A 716 -17.94 -2.90 -33.89
N LYS A 717 -17.89 -1.67 -34.36
CA LYS A 717 -17.08 -0.63 -33.72
C LYS A 717 -17.68 -0.22 -32.39
N VAL A 718 -16.97 -0.53 -31.25
CA VAL A 718 -17.36 -0.13 -29.91
C VAL A 718 -17.03 1.33 -29.65
N GLY A 719 -15.81 1.76 -30.02
CA GLY A 719 -15.38 3.12 -29.77
C GLY A 719 -13.91 3.34 -30.10
N THR A 720 -13.47 4.56 -29.75
CA THR A 720 -12.08 4.99 -29.84
C THR A 720 -11.72 5.71 -28.57
N ALA A 721 -10.59 5.36 -27.94
CA ALA A 721 -10.06 6.04 -26.78
C ALA A 721 -8.89 6.95 -27.16
N ASP A 722 -8.87 8.14 -26.58
CA ASP A 722 -7.78 9.09 -26.67
C ASP A 722 -7.02 9.13 -25.33
N PHE A 723 -5.76 8.76 -25.38
CA PHE A 723 -4.84 8.78 -24.23
C PHE A 723 -3.79 9.89 -24.37
N SER A 724 -4.00 10.88 -25.25
CA SER A 724 -3.02 11.95 -25.52
C SER A 724 -2.60 12.71 -24.25
N TYR A 725 -3.45 12.73 -23.22
CA TYR A 725 -3.11 13.28 -21.90
C TYR A 725 -1.94 12.57 -21.22
N SER A 726 -1.64 11.33 -21.63
CA SER A 726 -0.54 10.53 -21.07
C SER A 726 0.80 10.76 -21.77
N LYS A 727 0.83 11.60 -22.81
CA LYS A 727 2.05 11.91 -23.57
C LYS A 727 3.19 12.35 -22.65
N GLY A 728 4.32 11.70 -22.80
CA GLY A 728 5.52 11.97 -22.02
C GLY A 728 5.55 11.32 -20.63
N THR A 729 4.48 10.62 -20.20
CA THR A 729 4.52 9.90 -18.92
C THR A 729 5.54 8.74 -18.98
N PRO A 730 6.38 8.56 -17.96
CA PRO A 730 7.45 7.55 -18.02
C PRO A 730 6.96 6.12 -18.24
N ASN A 731 5.89 5.72 -17.54
CA ASN A 731 5.35 4.36 -17.55
C ASN A 731 3.82 4.40 -17.46
N PHE A 732 3.16 4.78 -18.54
CA PHE A 732 1.70 4.83 -18.57
C PHE A 732 1.10 3.44 -18.35
N PHE A 733 0.31 3.29 -17.29
CA PHE A 733 -0.36 2.04 -16.93
C PHE A 733 -1.75 2.37 -16.37
N ASP A 734 -2.73 2.41 -17.26
CA ASP A 734 -4.12 2.78 -16.98
C ASP A 734 -5.06 1.99 -17.91
N TYR A 735 -6.36 2.22 -17.82
CA TYR A 735 -7.37 1.52 -18.61
C TYR A 735 -8.40 2.48 -19.20
N VAL A 736 -9.21 1.97 -20.12
CA VAL A 736 -10.40 2.61 -20.65
C VAL A 736 -11.63 1.74 -20.39
N GLU A 737 -12.76 2.39 -20.18
CA GLU A 737 -14.10 1.76 -20.17
C GLU A 737 -14.94 2.33 -21.30
N LEU A 738 -15.62 1.43 -22.03
CA LEU A 738 -16.47 1.76 -23.16
C LEU A 738 -17.79 1.01 -23.03
N SER A 739 -18.90 1.71 -23.21
CA SER A 739 -20.22 1.06 -23.29
C SER A 739 -20.30 0.20 -24.55
N VAL A 740 -20.82 -1.00 -24.41
CA VAL A 740 -21.06 -1.97 -25.50
C VAL A 740 -22.55 -2.17 -25.67
N ASN A 741 -23.02 -2.19 -26.93
CA ASN A 741 -24.41 -2.60 -27.18
C ASN A 741 -24.58 -4.08 -26.77
N PRO A 742 -25.47 -4.41 -25.82
CA PRO A 742 -25.68 -5.79 -25.36
C PRO A 742 -26.01 -6.77 -26.48
N ASP A 743 -26.71 -6.33 -27.53
CA ASP A 743 -27.08 -7.17 -28.70
C ASP A 743 -25.86 -7.68 -29.48
N TRP A 744 -24.68 -7.10 -29.28
CA TRP A 744 -23.44 -7.56 -29.91
C TRP A 744 -22.74 -8.67 -29.13
N ILE A 745 -23.16 -8.91 -27.89
CA ILE A 745 -22.55 -9.92 -27.01
C ILE A 745 -22.99 -11.31 -27.46
N LYS A 746 -22.02 -12.21 -27.55
CA LYS A 746 -22.22 -13.64 -27.89
C LYS A 746 -21.54 -14.49 -26.81
N ALA A 747 -21.76 -15.79 -26.84
CA ALA A 747 -21.04 -16.73 -25.98
C ALA A 747 -19.51 -16.65 -26.23
N ASP A 748 -19.12 -16.61 -27.51
CA ASP A 748 -17.74 -16.43 -27.94
C ASP A 748 -17.60 -15.08 -28.65
N ASN A 749 -16.90 -14.14 -28.01
CA ASN A 749 -16.67 -12.83 -28.58
C ASN A 749 -15.22 -12.70 -29.04
N LEU A 750 -15.03 -11.95 -30.11
CA LEU A 750 -13.72 -11.57 -30.60
C LEU A 750 -13.56 -10.05 -30.45
N LEU A 751 -12.68 -9.64 -29.52
CA LEU A 751 -12.31 -8.24 -29.32
C LEU A 751 -11.09 -7.93 -30.16
N LYS A 752 -11.25 -6.98 -31.11
CA LYS A 752 -10.13 -6.44 -31.87
C LYS A 752 -9.75 -5.06 -31.36
N ILE A 753 -8.47 -4.88 -31.10
CA ILE A 753 -7.86 -3.63 -30.63
C ILE A 753 -6.83 -3.20 -31.66
N SER A 754 -6.89 -1.95 -32.10
CA SER A 754 -5.97 -1.41 -33.11
C SER A 754 -5.51 -0.01 -32.80
N SER A 755 -4.25 0.31 -33.16
CA SER A 755 -3.66 1.64 -33.11
C SER A 755 -2.50 1.74 -34.11
N GLU A 756 -2.32 2.94 -34.65
CA GLU A 756 -1.12 3.24 -35.45
C GLU A 756 0.15 3.39 -34.61
N GLU A 757 -0.01 3.46 -33.29
CA GLU A 757 1.11 3.64 -32.38
C GLU A 757 1.77 2.31 -32.01
N GLN A 758 3.11 2.31 -32.03
CA GLN A 758 3.91 1.13 -31.69
C GLN A 758 4.24 1.09 -30.19
N GLY A 759 4.52 -0.09 -29.67
CA GLY A 759 5.00 -0.29 -28.30
C GLY A 759 3.91 -0.25 -27.23
N ILE A 760 2.63 -0.24 -27.64
CA ILE A 760 1.51 -0.43 -26.72
C ILE A 760 1.42 -1.91 -26.35
N THR A 761 1.17 -2.20 -25.09
CA THR A 761 0.84 -3.54 -24.60
C THR A 761 -0.54 -3.49 -23.93
N MET A 762 -1.45 -4.35 -24.38
CA MET A 762 -2.68 -4.63 -23.64
C MET A 762 -2.32 -5.44 -22.39
N SER A 763 -2.63 -4.95 -21.22
CA SER A 763 -2.37 -5.65 -19.95
C SER A 763 -3.40 -6.76 -19.71
N ALA A 764 -4.69 -6.41 -19.75
CA ALA A 764 -5.84 -7.32 -19.70
C ALA A 764 -7.05 -6.65 -20.35
N ALA A 765 -8.06 -7.47 -20.69
CA ALA A 765 -9.36 -6.95 -21.10
C ALA A 765 -10.49 -7.76 -20.45
N ARG A 766 -11.66 -7.12 -20.24
CA ARG A 766 -12.83 -7.78 -19.69
C ARG A 766 -14.13 -7.13 -20.20
N ILE A 767 -15.20 -7.91 -20.25
CA ILE A 767 -16.55 -7.40 -20.45
C ILE A 767 -17.33 -7.61 -19.14
N LYS A 768 -17.92 -6.54 -18.65
CA LYS A 768 -18.94 -6.59 -17.59
C LYS A 768 -20.30 -6.56 -18.24
N THR A 769 -21.13 -7.56 -17.98
CA THR A 769 -22.53 -7.60 -18.40
C THR A 769 -23.44 -7.37 -17.20
N VAL A 770 -24.60 -6.79 -17.44
CA VAL A 770 -25.65 -6.59 -16.42
C VAL A 770 -26.91 -7.25 -16.91
N THR A 771 -27.52 -8.08 -16.08
CA THR A 771 -28.85 -8.64 -16.28
C THR A 771 -29.81 -8.15 -15.20
N GLU A 772 -31.08 -8.05 -15.52
CA GLU A 772 -32.12 -7.71 -14.55
C GLU A 772 -32.88 -8.96 -14.16
N THR A 773 -33.02 -9.21 -12.87
CA THR A 773 -33.83 -10.29 -12.28
C THR A 773 -34.92 -9.70 -11.40
N GLU A 774 -36.11 -10.26 -11.46
CA GLU A 774 -37.26 -9.87 -10.64
C GLU A 774 -37.02 -10.14 -9.14
#